data_03e5e98d17076d70807c4cdcff1d7caf
#
_entry.id   03e5e98d17076d70807c4cdcff1d7caf
#
_cell.length_a   1.000
_cell.length_b   1.000
_cell.length_c   1.000
_cell.angle_alpha   90.00
_cell.angle_beta   90.00
_cell.angle_gamma   90.00
#
_symmetry.space_group_name_H-M   'P 1'
#
loop_
_entity.id
_entity.type
_entity.pdbx_description
1 polymer ?
#
loop_
_entity_poly.entity_id
_entity_poly.type
_entity_poly.pdbx_seq_one_letter_code
_entity_poly.pdbx_strand_id
1 'polypeptide(L)'
;MSKFTSYAVAALLSATATVSDAQNTPVSRMEHLTRGVVAVPASSGNGMFVSWRMFGTDDDLTTFDLLRDGVVVKKDIVDKTNYVDVNGFTSSEYQVVAKHNGVEVDRSEPVTGWSNLYMQIPLDKPADGNVKGSAYSYSPNDCSVGDVDGDGEYEIILKWDPSNSKDNSQSGYTGNVLIDCYKLDGTKLWRVDLGQNIRAGAHYTQFLVYDFDGDGKAEMMCKTATGSKDATGAYVNSVATDPDIQSADNEKDWRNSSGKVTGGQEYLTVFDGETGKAMHTVFYNPNRAMGYGGAPGWTVNWDDRSGKEDKEYGNRGERYLATVAYLDGPDKNPSAVFVRGYYTFAFLWAVGFDGKEITTKWLHSAKSKTKYTVTYPDADDFTQMPGRSTSGTGSYTAYGNGNHNLSAGDGCDEIVWGGCAIDQDGKQLYATGYGHGDAMHLSDLMPDRPGLEVFTVHESSPYGWNIHDAATGEILHYSKGSGDNGRGLAADIDLNSRGFEFWSSNDRSIRSAVDGSVVSTKSTTVNFRTYWDGDLDDEILDGNKMDKWIGDGTERIYPISGKNFYDIANSSTCNGTKNTPNLQADILGDWREELIFWDGSDAAHLNVFTTNVPTDFRVPTLMHDHVYRLGVAWQNVAYNQPPHLGYYLPDYFSTRYAVLGEGGFEQTVALGEPIKDIECRWVNSNAPSLYNCIAPDGTETKTAPEGFKFVRNTYTTKTFTLSGTPTMEGLYEFVIKSGANVVDNSTKYDTIRINCVDPSGIVDASTAGDGGWARVAGGVFEDQIAIDVNVSGQQDVAVSIYNAAGAQVFGRQYGVAGSSRLTVDGLGNLREGIYVLRVESASGRYVKKLIKR
;
A
#
# COMPACT_ATOMS: atom_id res chain seq x y z
N MET A 1 56.31 15.41 32.63
CA MET A 1 55.67 14.44 31.73
C MET A 1 54.20 14.46 32.05
N SER A 2 53.48 15.26 31.32
CA SER A 2 52.03 15.52 31.49
C SER A 2 51.26 14.66 30.55
N LYS A 3 50.30 13.85 31.07
CA LYS A 3 49.36 13.05 30.28
C LYS A 3 48.19 13.94 29.89
N PHE A 4 48.09 14.24 28.62
CA PHE A 4 46.85 14.78 28.05
C PHE A 4 45.85 13.63 27.88
N THR A 5 44.71 13.76 28.54
CA THR A 5 43.56 12.89 28.36
C THR A 5 42.63 13.57 27.37
N SER A 6 42.53 13.02 26.16
CA SER A 6 41.59 13.49 25.14
C SER A 6 40.18 12.98 25.49
N TYR A 7 39.26 13.90 25.75
CA TYR A 7 37.84 13.59 25.77
C TYR A 7 37.33 13.58 24.34
N ALA A 8 36.99 12.42 23.87
CA ALA A 8 36.20 12.26 22.65
C ALA A 8 34.74 12.60 22.96
N VAL A 9 34.30 13.75 22.46
CA VAL A 9 32.88 14.11 22.42
C VAL A 9 32.25 13.23 21.33
N ALA A 10 31.57 12.17 21.72
CA ALA A 10 30.69 11.46 20.84
C ALA A 10 29.48 12.36 20.57
N ALA A 11 29.38 12.89 19.36
CA ALA A 11 28.18 13.50 18.86
C ALA A 11 27.17 12.37 18.68
N LEU A 12 26.23 12.21 19.59
CA LEU A 12 25.01 11.48 19.33
C LEU A 12 24.23 12.29 18.30
N LEU A 13 24.30 11.86 17.06
CA LEU A 13 23.23 12.13 16.10
C LEU A 13 21.96 11.55 16.72
N SER A 14 21.05 12.43 17.15
CA SER A 14 19.66 12.04 17.36
C SER A 14 19.10 11.66 15.99
N ALA A 15 19.15 10.39 15.67
CA ALA A 15 18.22 9.85 14.70
C ALA A 15 16.84 10.13 15.29
N THR A 16 16.15 11.13 14.78
CA THR A 16 14.71 11.13 14.78
C THR A 16 14.37 9.82 14.06
N ALA A 17 13.96 8.81 14.81
CA ALA A 17 13.34 7.66 14.23
C ALA A 17 12.13 8.22 13.45
N THR A 18 12.31 8.36 12.15
CA THR A 18 11.19 8.41 11.24
C THR A 18 10.34 7.20 11.63
N VAL A 19 9.06 7.44 11.89
CA VAL A 19 8.04 6.40 11.85
C VAL A 19 8.43 5.56 10.64
N SER A 20 8.66 4.27 10.83
CA SER A 20 8.96 3.37 9.71
C SER A 20 7.93 3.66 8.63
N ASP A 21 8.36 3.74 7.39
CA ASP A 21 7.52 4.04 6.21
C ASP A 21 6.42 2.98 5.98
N ALA A 22 5.96 2.38 7.05
CA ALA A 22 5.00 1.27 7.07
C ALA A 22 3.63 1.59 6.46
N GLN A 23 3.39 2.78 6.00
CA GLN A 23 2.24 3.15 5.17
C GLN A 23 2.44 4.53 4.55
N ASN A 24 3.18 4.60 3.46
CA ASN A 24 3.39 5.85 2.72
C ASN A 24 2.34 6.11 1.63
N THR A 25 1.22 5.37 1.64
CA THR A 25 0.15 5.61 0.68
C THR A 25 -0.43 7.01 0.89
N PRO A 26 -0.36 7.91 -0.08
CA PRO A 26 -1.02 9.21 0.02
C PRO A 26 -2.51 9.04 0.28
N VAL A 27 -3.09 9.88 1.14
CA VAL A 27 -4.53 9.84 1.47
C VAL A 27 -5.39 9.95 0.20
N SER A 28 -4.94 10.67 -0.81
CA SER A 28 -5.60 10.78 -2.12
C SER A 28 -5.73 9.46 -2.89
N ARG A 29 -4.99 8.42 -2.51
CA ARG A 29 -5.08 7.07 -3.10
C ARG A 29 -5.90 6.09 -2.26
N MET A 30 -6.33 6.48 -1.07
CA MET A 30 -7.14 5.65 -0.20
C MET A 30 -8.61 5.77 -0.61
N GLU A 31 -9.24 4.64 -0.88
CA GLU A 31 -10.66 4.60 -1.26
C GLU A 31 -11.55 5.02 -0.09
N HIS A 32 -12.69 5.64 -0.38
CA HIS A 32 -13.69 6.01 0.61
C HIS A 32 -14.55 4.81 0.97
N LEU A 33 -14.17 4.08 2.01
CA LEU A 33 -14.83 2.85 2.41
C LEU A 33 -15.72 3.04 3.63
N THR A 34 -16.75 2.19 3.78
CA THR A 34 -17.45 2.00 5.05
C THR A 34 -16.57 1.24 6.05
N ARG A 35 -16.99 1.18 7.32
CA ARG A 35 -16.28 0.38 8.35
C ARG A 35 -16.31 -1.14 8.09
N GLY A 36 -17.01 -1.60 7.07
CA GLY A 36 -17.05 -3.00 6.67
C GLY A 36 -17.39 -3.97 7.79
N VAL A 37 -18.28 -3.58 8.69
CA VAL A 37 -18.59 -4.38 9.88
C VAL A 37 -19.13 -5.74 9.48
N VAL A 38 -18.55 -6.80 10.05
CA VAL A 38 -19.04 -8.17 9.88
C VAL A 38 -19.16 -8.85 11.24
N ALA A 39 -20.21 -9.65 11.41
CA ALA A 39 -20.44 -10.43 12.62
C ALA A 39 -20.69 -11.90 12.25
N VAL A 40 -19.86 -12.80 12.78
CA VAL A 40 -19.94 -14.25 12.51
C VAL A 40 -19.97 -15.05 13.81
N PRO A 41 -20.41 -16.32 13.79
CA PRO A 41 -20.35 -17.16 14.99
C PRO A 41 -18.94 -17.22 15.57
N ALA A 42 -18.80 -16.95 16.85
CA ALA A 42 -17.50 -16.97 17.53
C ALA A 42 -16.89 -18.37 17.52
N SER A 43 -15.56 -18.46 17.41
CA SER A 43 -14.79 -19.72 17.42
C SER A 43 -14.98 -20.53 18.70
N SER A 44 -15.30 -19.88 19.82
CA SER A 44 -15.66 -20.52 21.09
C SER A 44 -16.99 -21.30 21.06
N GLY A 45 -17.78 -21.16 19.99
CA GLY A 45 -19.12 -21.73 19.88
C GLY A 45 -20.22 -20.97 20.61
N ASN A 46 -19.90 -19.87 21.31
CA ASN A 46 -20.84 -19.03 22.01
C ASN A 46 -20.67 -17.56 21.65
N GLY A 47 -21.78 -16.93 21.24
CA GLY A 47 -21.79 -15.52 20.87
C GLY A 47 -21.34 -15.25 19.43
N MET A 48 -21.06 -13.99 19.17
CA MET A 48 -20.63 -13.50 17.86
C MET A 48 -19.23 -12.89 17.95
N PHE A 49 -18.41 -13.17 16.97
CA PHE A 49 -17.19 -12.44 16.68
C PHE A 49 -17.55 -11.31 15.73
N VAL A 50 -17.23 -10.09 16.10
CA VAL A 50 -17.49 -8.88 15.30
C VAL A 50 -16.17 -8.23 14.97
N SER A 51 -15.94 -7.91 13.70
CA SER A 51 -14.76 -7.20 13.21
C SER A 51 -15.14 -6.04 12.31
N TRP A 52 -14.22 -5.07 12.15
CA TRP A 52 -14.45 -3.86 11.37
C TRP A 52 -13.13 -3.26 10.89
N ARG A 53 -13.19 -2.42 9.85
CA ARG A 53 -12.02 -1.73 9.31
C ARG A 53 -11.51 -0.62 10.22
N MET A 54 -10.21 -0.56 10.36
CA MET A 54 -9.45 0.65 10.62
C MET A 54 -9.04 1.26 9.29
N PHE A 55 -9.18 2.56 9.11
CA PHE A 55 -8.72 3.22 7.89
C PHE A 55 -7.24 3.64 7.99
N GLY A 56 -6.57 3.79 6.86
CA GLY A 56 -5.24 4.40 6.82
C GLY A 56 -5.22 5.85 7.29
N THR A 57 -6.38 6.51 7.32
CA THR A 57 -6.59 7.86 7.85
C THR A 57 -6.89 7.89 9.35
N ASP A 58 -7.16 6.75 9.97
CA ASP A 58 -7.32 6.65 11.43
C ASP A 58 -5.92 6.69 12.09
N ASP A 59 -5.78 7.50 13.10
CA ASP A 59 -4.54 7.61 13.86
C ASP A 59 -4.58 6.83 15.19
N ASP A 60 -3.51 6.95 15.98
CA ASP A 60 -3.41 6.31 17.29
C ASP A 60 -4.35 6.89 18.35
N LEU A 61 -5.00 8.02 18.07
CA LEU A 61 -6.04 8.61 18.94
C LEU A 61 -7.43 8.07 18.65
N THR A 62 -7.61 7.36 17.54
CA THR A 62 -8.87 6.75 17.17
C THR A 62 -9.21 5.57 18.09
N THR A 63 -10.43 5.53 18.59
CA THR A 63 -10.98 4.45 19.41
C THR A 63 -12.34 4.04 18.88
N PHE A 64 -12.78 2.84 19.23
CA PHE A 64 -14.06 2.32 18.76
C PHE A 64 -14.99 1.94 19.91
N ASP A 65 -16.28 2.25 19.74
CA ASP A 65 -17.34 1.66 20.55
C ASP A 65 -18.11 0.64 19.73
N LEU A 66 -18.37 -0.54 20.28
CA LEU A 66 -19.22 -1.55 19.66
C LEU A 66 -20.63 -1.49 20.27
N LEU A 67 -21.64 -1.43 19.43
CA LEU A 67 -23.04 -1.49 19.79
C LEU A 67 -23.66 -2.81 19.30
N ARG A 68 -24.57 -3.36 20.10
CA ARG A 68 -25.50 -4.40 19.73
C ARG A 68 -26.93 -3.93 19.98
N ASP A 69 -27.79 -4.05 18.99
CA ASP A 69 -29.21 -3.65 19.05
C ASP A 69 -29.35 -2.19 19.57
N GLY A 70 -28.48 -1.29 19.11
CA GLY A 70 -28.41 0.13 19.50
C GLY A 70 -27.84 0.39 20.91
N VAL A 71 -27.39 -0.64 21.65
CA VAL A 71 -26.82 -0.50 23.00
C VAL A 71 -25.33 -0.79 22.99
N VAL A 72 -24.54 0.11 23.58
CA VAL A 72 -23.08 -0.08 23.67
C VAL A 72 -22.73 -1.29 24.51
N VAL A 73 -22.10 -2.29 23.93
CA VAL A 73 -21.62 -3.52 24.60
C VAL A 73 -20.15 -3.45 24.98
N LYS A 74 -19.36 -2.65 24.24
CA LYS A 74 -17.95 -2.38 24.56
C LYS A 74 -17.59 -0.95 24.17
N LYS A 75 -16.88 -0.23 25.05
CA LYS A 75 -16.42 1.14 24.83
C LYS A 75 -14.91 1.21 24.68
N ASP A 76 -14.47 2.24 23.98
CA ASP A 76 -13.07 2.69 23.93
C ASP A 76 -12.09 1.56 23.61
N ILE A 77 -12.39 0.79 22.58
CA ILE A 77 -11.49 -0.24 22.06
C ILE A 77 -10.34 0.49 21.37
N VAL A 78 -9.10 0.31 21.85
CA VAL A 78 -7.91 1.09 21.42
C VAL A 78 -6.85 0.27 20.69
N ASP A 79 -6.86 -1.06 20.81
CA ASP A 79 -5.75 -1.93 20.43
C ASP A 79 -6.12 -2.98 19.38
N LYS A 80 -7.35 -3.02 18.96
CA LYS A 80 -7.85 -3.96 17.97
C LYS A 80 -9.12 -3.46 17.29
N THR A 81 -9.48 -4.10 16.20
CA THR A 81 -10.69 -3.85 15.42
C THR A 81 -11.59 -5.08 15.37
N ASN A 82 -11.60 -5.82 16.46
CA ASN A 82 -12.50 -6.97 16.65
C ASN A 82 -12.93 -7.13 18.12
N TYR A 83 -14.02 -7.84 18.30
CA TYR A 83 -14.54 -8.15 19.64
C TYR A 83 -15.41 -9.41 19.63
N VAL A 84 -15.27 -10.27 20.66
CA VAL A 84 -16.17 -11.41 20.88
C VAL A 84 -17.29 -10.99 21.84
N ASP A 85 -18.49 -10.83 21.30
CA ASP A 85 -19.69 -10.60 22.09
C ASP A 85 -20.33 -11.94 22.48
N VAL A 86 -19.99 -12.45 23.65
CA VAL A 86 -20.47 -13.74 24.17
C VAL A 86 -21.99 -13.82 24.35
N ASN A 87 -22.68 -12.69 24.36
CA ASN A 87 -24.14 -12.61 24.52
C ASN A 87 -24.84 -12.28 23.19
N GLY A 88 -24.09 -12.21 22.07
CA GLY A 88 -24.63 -11.94 20.76
C GLY A 88 -25.27 -13.16 20.10
N PHE A 89 -26.14 -12.90 19.16
CA PHE A 89 -26.81 -13.91 18.34
C PHE A 89 -26.76 -13.51 16.85
N THR A 90 -27.01 -14.43 15.97
CA THR A 90 -27.07 -14.15 14.51
C THR A 90 -28.18 -13.16 14.13
N SER A 91 -29.20 -12.99 14.99
CA SER A 91 -30.26 -12.00 14.82
C SER A 91 -29.95 -10.62 15.43
N SER A 92 -28.82 -10.48 16.11
CA SER A 92 -28.40 -9.19 16.67
C SER A 92 -27.90 -8.26 15.58
N GLU A 93 -28.18 -6.98 15.73
CA GLU A 93 -27.66 -5.91 14.86
C GLU A 93 -26.43 -5.26 15.50
N TYR A 94 -25.34 -5.18 14.76
CA TYR A 94 -24.08 -4.60 15.23
C TYR A 94 -23.75 -3.31 14.49
N GLN A 95 -23.26 -2.33 15.24
CA GLN A 95 -22.72 -1.06 14.72
C GLN A 95 -21.41 -0.74 15.44
N VAL A 96 -20.53 -0.05 14.73
CA VAL A 96 -19.27 0.48 15.27
C VAL A 96 -19.28 1.99 15.17
N VAL A 97 -18.88 2.65 16.28
CA VAL A 97 -18.69 4.09 16.36
C VAL A 97 -17.21 4.37 16.49
N ALA A 98 -16.63 5.05 15.51
CA ALA A 98 -15.26 5.56 15.59
C ALA A 98 -15.24 6.92 16.29
N LYS A 99 -14.29 7.08 17.22
CA LYS A 99 -14.08 8.33 17.95
C LYS A 99 -12.63 8.75 17.84
N HIS A 100 -12.39 10.00 17.51
CA HIS A 100 -11.08 10.62 17.59
C HIS A 100 -10.98 11.47 18.84
N ASN A 101 -10.03 11.15 19.71
CA ASN A 101 -9.86 11.79 21.03
C ASN A 101 -11.19 11.89 21.83
N GLY A 102 -11.99 10.81 21.81
CA GLY A 102 -13.26 10.71 22.52
C GLY A 102 -14.46 11.36 21.84
N VAL A 103 -14.28 12.04 20.71
CA VAL A 103 -15.36 12.66 19.92
C VAL A 103 -15.72 11.73 18.76
N GLU A 104 -17.01 11.42 18.60
CA GLU A 104 -17.50 10.62 17.46
C GLU A 104 -17.20 11.32 16.14
N VAL A 105 -16.54 10.58 15.24
CA VAL A 105 -16.15 11.05 13.89
C VAL A 105 -16.79 10.25 12.77
N ASP A 106 -17.21 9.00 13.09
CA ASP A 106 -17.81 8.10 12.11
C ASP A 106 -18.67 7.05 12.80
N ARG A 107 -19.66 6.51 12.09
CA ARG A 107 -20.56 5.46 12.54
C ARG A 107 -20.98 4.56 11.39
N SER A 108 -20.78 3.25 11.53
CA SER A 108 -21.26 2.30 10.52
C SER A 108 -22.77 2.22 10.47
N GLU A 109 -23.33 1.75 9.37
CA GLU A 109 -24.69 1.22 9.34
C GLU A 109 -24.80 -0.06 10.19
N PRO A 110 -26.00 -0.42 10.70
CA PRO A 110 -26.19 -1.66 11.43
C PRO A 110 -26.14 -2.87 10.50
N VAL A 111 -25.40 -3.91 10.91
CA VAL A 111 -25.31 -5.17 10.17
C VAL A 111 -25.84 -6.34 11.02
N THR A 112 -26.51 -7.28 10.37
CA THR A 112 -26.99 -8.52 11.02
C THR A 112 -25.91 -9.59 11.00
N GLY A 113 -25.85 -10.42 12.04
CA GLY A 113 -24.88 -11.52 12.09
C GLY A 113 -25.12 -12.60 11.02
N TRP A 114 -24.03 -13.13 10.48
CA TRP A 114 -24.08 -14.28 9.57
C TRP A 114 -24.38 -15.57 10.35
N SER A 115 -24.99 -16.52 9.66
CA SER A 115 -25.26 -17.84 10.25
C SER A 115 -24.06 -18.79 10.21
N ASN A 116 -23.08 -18.51 9.36
CA ASN A 116 -21.87 -19.30 9.13
C ASN A 116 -20.65 -18.39 9.08
N LEU A 117 -19.45 -18.97 8.91
CA LEU A 117 -18.21 -18.24 8.63
C LEU A 117 -18.09 -17.80 7.17
N TYR A 118 -19.14 -17.94 6.42
CA TYR A 118 -19.21 -17.49 5.03
C TYR A 118 -20.60 -16.95 4.72
N MET A 119 -20.63 -16.05 3.79
CA MET A 119 -21.84 -15.55 3.14
C MET A 119 -21.92 -16.16 1.75
N GLN A 120 -23.14 -16.53 1.33
CA GLN A 120 -23.41 -16.97 -0.04
C GLN A 120 -24.03 -15.83 -0.84
N ILE A 121 -23.40 -15.50 -1.95
CA ILE A 121 -23.91 -14.53 -2.91
C ILE A 121 -24.58 -15.30 -4.04
N PRO A 122 -25.92 -15.21 -4.21
CA PRO A 122 -26.62 -15.86 -5.31
C PRO A 122 -26.25 -15.21 -6.64
N LEU A 123 -26.03 -16.03 -7.65
CA LEU A 123 -25.62 -15.60 -9.00
C LEU A 123 -26.71 -15.92 -10.04
N ASP A 124 -26.86 -15.03 -11.01
CA ASP A 124 -27.65 -15.28 -12.22
C ASP A 124 -26.82 -16.05 -13.24
N LYS A 125 -26.67 -17.38 -13.01
CA LYS A 125 -25.88 -18.27 -13.85
C LYS A 125 -26.32 -18.20 -15.31
N PRO A 126 -25.41 -17.93 -16.26
CA PRO A 126 -25.76 -17.96 -17.68
C PRO A 126 -26.23 -19.33 -18.15
N ALA A 127 -27.14 -19.33 -19.12
CA ALA A 127 -27.64 -20.56 -19.70
C ALA A 127 -26.54 -21.35 -20.42
N ASP A 128 -26.67 -22.68 -20.39
CA ASP A 128 -25.79 -23.55 -21.14
C ASP A 128 -25.97 -23.31 -22.66
N GLY A 129 -24.90 -23.53 -23.43
CA GLY A 129 -24.88 -23.22 -24.84
C GLY A 129 -24.20 -24.27 -25.69
N ASN A 130 -24.25 -24.04 -27.01
CA ASN A 130 -23.53 -24.83 -27.99
C ASN A 130 -23.01 -23.95 -29.11
N VAL A 131 -21.72 -24.00 -29.38
CA VAL A 131 -21.09 -23.27 -30.47
C VAL A 131 -20.47 -24.25 -31.47
N LYS A 132 -21.03 -24.29 -32.68
CA LYS A 132 -20.52 -25.14 -33.78
C LYS A 132 -20.28 -26.60 -33.37
N GLY A 133 -21.22 -27.16 -32.56
CA GLY A 133 -21.15 -28.53 -32.06
C GLY A 133 -20.40 -28.76 -30.77
N SER A 134 -19.77 -27.71 -30.22
CA SER A 134 -19.15 -27.74 -28.90
C SER A 134 -20.11 -27.22 -27.84
N ALA A 135 -20.71 -28.17 -27.08
CA ALA A 135 -21.58 -27.82 -25.95
C ALA A 135 -20.75 -27.27 -24.78
N TYR A 136 -21.35 -26.39 -23.99
CA TYR A 136 -20.70 -25.83 -22.78
C TYR A 136 -21.76 -25.40 -21.75
N SER A 137 -21.32 -25.39 -20.52
CA SER A 137 -21.95 -24.74 -19.35
C SER A 137 -21.04 -23.68 -18.80
N TYR A 138 -21.54 -22.80 -17.94
CA TYR A 138 -20.75 -21.77 -17.29
C TYR A 138 -20.43 -22.11 -15.83
N SER A 139 -19.26 -21.72 -15.41
CA SER A 139 -18.87 -21.65 -13.99
C SER A 139 -18.27 -20.27 -13.67
N PRO A 140 -18.42 -19.80 -12.42
CA PRO A 140 -17.71 -18.61 -11.94
C PRO A 140 -16.19 -18.80 -12.06
N ASN A 141 -15.50 -17.75 -12.51
CA ASN A 141 -14.04 -17.74 -12.63
C ASN A 141 -13.47 -16.56 -11.84
N ASP A 142 -12.42 -15.91 -12.31
CA ASP A 142 -11.79 -14.81 -11.60
C ASP A 142 -12.76 -13.69 -11.27
N CYS A 143 -12.62 -13.14 -10.07
CA CYS A 143 -13.28 -11.91 -9.63
C CYS A 143 -12.28 -10.77 -9.50
N SER A 144 -12.81 -9.56 -9.47
CA SER A 144 -12.17 -8.34 -8.97
C SER A 144 -13.19 -7.57 -8.15
N VAL A 145 -12.76 -6.55 -7.41
CA VAL A 145 -13.65 -5.72 -6.60
C VAL A 145 -13.37 -4.24 -6.82
N GLY A 146 -14.39 -3.43 -6.69
CA GLY A 146 -14.36 -1.97 -6.67
C GLY A 146 -15.67 -1.44 -6.11
N ASP A 147 -15.63 -0.27 -5.50
CA ASP A 147 -16.82 0.49 -5.15
C ASP A 147 -17.35 1.16 -6.43
N VAL A 148 -18.33 0.53 -7.09
CA VAL A 148 -18.79 0.98 -8.40
C VAL A 148 -19.92 2.02 -8.33
N ASP A 149 -20.60 2.13 -7.20
CA ASP A 149 -21.71 3.09 -7.04
C ASP A 149 -21.43 4.19 -6.01
N GLY A 150 -20.26 4.15 -5.34
CA GLY A 150 -19.76 5.18 -4.43
C GLY A 150 -20.39 5.11 -3.03
N ASP A 151 -20.90 3.94 -2.63
CA ASP A 151 -21.51 3.75 -1.32
C ASP A 151 -20.48 3.33 -0.24
N GLY A 152 -19.23 3.09 -0.63
CA GLY A 152 -18.11 2.70 0.24
C GLY A 152 -18.06 1.20 0.53
N GLU A 153 -18.88 0.39 -0.11
CA GLU A 153 -18.82 -1.06 -0.12
C GLU A 153 -18.31 -1.58 -1.46
N TYR A 154 -17.69 -2.75 -1.46
CA TYR A 154 -17.19 -3.31 -2.70
C TYR A 154 -18.25 -4.15 -3.40
N GLU A 155 -18.42 -3.91 -4.70
CA GLU A 155 -19.10 -4.83 -5.61
C GLU A 155 -18.10 -5.85 -6.15
N ILE A 156 -18.61 -7.04 -6.46
CA ILE A 156 -17.85 -8.14 -7.05
C ILE A 156 -18.11 -8.14 -8.56
N ILE A 157 -17.03 -7.96 -9.32
CA ILE A 157 -17.02 -8.11 -10.77
C ILE A 157 -16.52 -9.52 -11.09
N LEU A 158 -17.41 -10.34 -11.64
CA LEU A 158 -17.22 -11.76 -11.87
C LEU A 158 -17.12 -12.10 -13.36
N LYS A 159 -16.05 -12.77 -13.75
CA LYS A 159 -15.89 -13.37 -15.07
C LYS A 159 -16.50 -14.78 -15.09
N TRP A 160 -17.38 -15.06 -16.06
CA TRP A 160 -17.92 -16.39 -16.32
C TRP A 160 -17.06 -17.12 -17.35
N ASP A 161 -16.60 -18.34 -17.02
CA ASP A 161 -15.83 -19.19 -17.92
C ASP A 161 -16.70 -20.32 -18.50
N PRO A 162 -16.82 -20.42 -19.85
CA PRO A 162 -17.49 -21.55 -20.45
C PRO A 162 -16.62 -22.82 -20.35
N SER A 163 -17.22 -23.95 -20.04
CA SER A 163 -16.51 -25.22 -19.83
C SER A 163 -15.72 -25.73 -21.05
N ASN A 164 -15.96 -25.16 -22.23
CA ASN A 164 -15.19 -25.41 -23.44
C ASN A 164 -14.09 -24.35 -23.68
N SER A 165 -13.73 -23.54 -22.69
CA SER A 165 -12.60 -22.60 -22.78
C SER A 165 -11.32 -23.32 -23.19
N LYS A 166 -10.38 -22.59 -23.80
CA LYS A 166 -9.16 -23.13 -24.38
C LYS A 166 -7.98 -22.28 -24.03
N ASP A 167 -6.86 -22.88 -23.71
CA ASP A 167 -5.58 -22.21 -23.78
C ASP A 167 -5.32 -21.70 -25.20
N ASN A 168 -4.58 -20.63 -25.33
CA ASN A 168 -4.29 -20.03 -26.65
C ASN A 168 -3.43 -20.95 -27.57
N SER A 169 -2.71 -21.94 -27.04
CA SER A 169 -2.04 -22.99 -27.81
C SER A 169 -3.02 -24.04 -28.38
N GLN A 170 -4.19 -24.20 -27.78
CA GLN A 170 -5.17 -25.25 -28.13
C GLN A 170 -6.15 -24.81 -29.21
N SER A 171 -6.65 -25.76 -30.01
CA SER A 171 -7.73 -25.56 -30.98
C SER A 171 -9.10 -25.85 -30.35
N GLY A 172 -10.15 -25.23 -30.88
CA GLY A 172 -11.54 -25.41 -30.50
C GLY A 172 -12.30 -24.08 -30.38
N TYR A 173 -13.61 -24.15 -30.65
CA TYR A 173 -14.52 -23.04 -30.41
C TYR A 173 -14.87 -22.96 -28.94
N THR A 174 -15.02 -21.72 -28.42
CA THR A 174 -15.43 -21.45 -27.05
C THR A 174 -16.75 -20.71 -27.01
N GLY A 175 -17.51 -20.86 -25.92
CA GLY A 175 -18.60 -19.95 -25.59
C GLY A 175 -18.08 -18.53 -25.39
N ASN A 176 -18.97 -17.56 -25.32
CA ASN A 176 -18.61 -16.17 -25.04
C ASN A 176 -18.11 -16.02 -23.59
N VAL A 177 -17.19 -15.10 -23.35
CA VAL A 177 -16.88 -14.63 -21.99
C VAL A 177 -17.94 -13.62 -21.59
N LEU A 178 -18.53 -13.82 -20.43
CA LEU A 178 -19.47 -12.87 -19.81
C LEU A 178 -18.84 -12.30 -18.55
N ILE A 179 -19.14 -11.05 -18.27
CA ILE A 179 -18.69 -10.38 -17.03
C ILE A 179 -19.92 -9.78 -16.36
N ASP A 180 -20.13 -10.11 -15.11
CA ASP A 180 -21.24 -9.63 -14.28
C ASP A 180 -20.72 -8.75 -13.14
N CYS A 181 -21.57 -7.87 -12.63
CA CYS A 181 -21.37 -7.15 -11.39
C CYS A 181 -22.47 -7.48 -10.39
N TYR A 182 -22.08 -7.74 -9.15
CA TYR A 182 -22.97 -8.08 -8.04
C TYR A 182 -22.64 -7.28 -6.79
N LYS A 183 -23.66 -6.78 -6.09
CA LYS A 183 -23.53 -6.38 -4.70
C LYS A 183 -23.35 -7.59 -3.79
N LEU A 184 -22.82 -7.37 -2.59
CA LEU A 184 -22.62 -8.46 -1.62
C LEU A 184 -23.93 -9.12 -1.18
N ASP A 185 -25.08 -8.47 -1.30
CA ASP A 185 -26.40 -9.05 -1.03
C ASP A 185 -26.94 -9.94 -2.17
N GLY A 186 -26.18 -10.06 -3.28
CA GLY A 186 -26.55 -10.84 -4.47
C GLY A 186 -27.34 -10.07 -5.51
N THR A 187 -27.58 -8.77 -5.31
CA THR A 187 -28.17 -7.92 -6.34
C THR A 187 -27.27 -7.84 -7.55
N LYS A 188 -27.68 -8.38 -8.67
CA LYS A 188 -26.96 -8.23 -9.94
C LYS A 188 -27.22 -6.85 -10.51
N LEU A 189 -26.16 -6.06 -10.69
CA LEU A 189 -26.24 -4.76 -11.32
C LEU A 189 -26.30 -4.87 -12.84
N TRP A 190 -25.41 -5.65 -13.44
CA TRP A 190 -25.32 -5.76 -14.89
C TRP A 190 -24.60 -7.03 -15.36
N ARG A 191 -24.68 -7.26 -16.70
CA ARG A 191 -23.91 -8.27 -17.45
C ARG A 191 -23.43 -7.70 -18.77
N VAL A 192 -22.13 -7.83 -19.06
CA VAL A 192 -21.45 -7.53 -20.32
C VAL A 192 -21.18 -8.83 -21.06
N ASP A 193 -21.42 -8.87 -22.39
CA ASP A 193 -21.09 -9.99 -23.28
C ASP A 193 -19.94 -9.60 -24.22
N LEU A 194 -18.77 -10.21 -24.04
CA LEU A 194 -17.59 -9.92 -24.86
C LEU A 194 -17.69 -10.47 -26.29
N GLY A 195 -18.70 -11.29 -26.58
CA GLY A 195 -19.01 -11.73 -27.91
C GLY A 195 -18.09 -12.82 -28.46
N GLN A 196 -18.44 -13.29 -29.67
CA GLN A 196 -17.76 -14.44 -30.28
C GLN A 196 -16.32 -14.19 -30.73
N ASN A 197 -15.92 -12.92 -30.88
CA ASN A 197 -14.59 -12.55 -31.33
C ASN A 197 -13.61 -12.28 -30.19
N ILE A 198 -14.03 -12.56 -28.95
CA ILE A 198 -13.16 -12.75 -27.78
C ILE A 198 -13.21 -14.23 -27.41
N ARG A 199 -12.09 -14.90 -27.44
CA ARG A 199 -11.99 -16.32 -27.10
C ARG A 199 -11.92 -16.51 -25.60
N ALA A 200 -12.55 -17.52 -25.05
CA ALA A 200 -12.47 -17.84 -23.61
C ALA A 200 -11.22 -18.67 -23.29
N GLY A 201 -10.56 -18.32 -22.19
CA GLY A 201 -9.37 -18.98 -21.64
C GLY A 201 -8.51 -18.02 -20.82
N ALA A 202 -7.60 -18.56 -20.04
CA ALA A 202 -6.84 -17.84 -19.01
C ALA A 202 -6.04 -16.62 -19.51
N HIS A 203 -5.64 -16.58 -20.79
CA HIS A 203 -4.77 -15.53 -21.32
C HIS A 203 -5.48 -14.49 -22.19
N TYR A 204 -6.80 -14.61 -22.40
CA TYR A 204 -7.50 -13.78 -23.38
C TYR A 204 -8.14 -12.53 -22.80
N THR A 205 -8.65 -12.61 -21.57
CA THR A 205 -9.45 -11.54 -20.96
C THR A 205 -8.88 -11.18 -19.60
N GLN A 206 -8.17 -10.09 -19.56
CA GLN A 206 -7.77 -9.39 -18.35
C GLN A 206 -8.68 -8.18 -18.22
N PHE A 207 -9.28 -8.00 -17.06
CA PHE A 207 -10.12 -6.84 -16.77
C PHE A 207 -9.61 -6.16 -15.51
N LEU A 208 -9.62 -4.85 -15.53
CA LEU A 208 -9.21 -4.00 -14.41
C LEU A 208 -10.44 -3.31 -13.87
N VAL A 209 -10.56 -3.28 -12.54
CA VAL A 209 -11.61 -2.56 -11.82
C VAL A 209 -10.95 -1.57 -10.88
N TYR A 210 -11.13 -0.30 -11.16
CA TYR A 210 -10.51 0.77 -10.41
C TYR A 210 -11.18 2.12 -10.73
N ASP A 211 -11.11 3.07 -9.83
CA ASP A 211 -11.54 4.45 -10.09
C ASP A 211 -10.48 5.14 -10.99
N PHE A 212 -10.71 5.12 -12.32
CA PHE A 212 -9.76 5.64 -13.30
C PHE A 212 -9.90 7.14 -13.54
N ASP A 213 -11.04 7.74 -13.27
CA ASP A 213 -11.28 9.16 -13.51
C ASP A 213 -11.27 10.01 -12.23
N GLY A 214 -11.18 9.35 -11.06
CA GLY A 214 -11.04 10.00 -9.77
C GLY A 214 -12.35 10.57 -9.22
N ASP A 215 -13.50 10.05 -9.66
CA ASP A 215 -14.81 10.52 -9.19
C ASP A 215 -15.32 9.79 -7.93
N GLY A 216 -14.59 8.79 -7.46
CA GLY A 216 -14.88 7.97 -6.28
C GLY A 216 -15.69 6.71 -6.60
N LYS A 217 -15.92 6.39 -7.89
CA LYS A 217 -16.58 5.16 -8.35
C LYS A 217 -15.64 4.41 -9.28
N ALA A 218 -15.59 3.09 -9.14
CA ALA A 218 -14.73 2.28 -9.98
C ALA A 218 -15.35 1.99 -11.35
N GLU A 219 -14.57 2.12 -12.42
CA GLU A 219 -14.89 1.64 -13.76
C GLU A 219 -14.32 0.23 -13.99
N MET A 220 -14.83 -0.43 -15.03
CA MET A 220 -14.20 -1.63 -15.58
C MET A 220 -13.58 -1.35 -16.95
N MET A 221 -12.29 -1.70 -17.11
CA MET A 221 -11.62 -1.68 -18.40
C MET A 221 -11.22 -3.08 -18.84
N CYS A 222 -11.52 -3.45 -20.08
CA CYS A 222 -11.04 -4.70 -20.64
C CYS A 222 -10.92 -4.66 -22.17
N LYS A 223 -10.18 -5.65 -22.71
CA LYS A 223 -10.12 -5.91 -24.14
C LYS A 223 -11.47 -6.37 -24.66
N THR A 224 -11.96 -5.74 -25.72
CA THR A 224 -13.17 -6.09 -26.46
C THR A 224 -12.87 -6.25 -27.96
N ALA A 225 -13.85 -6.58 -28.74
CA ALA A 225 -13.75 -6.75 -30.20
C ALA A 225 -15.09 -6.44 -30.90
N THR A 226 -15.11 -6.52 -32.22
CA THR A 226 -16.37 -6.49 -32.99
C THR A 226 -17.32 -7.58 -32.48
N GLY A 227 -18.56 -7.20 -32.20
CA GLY A 227 -19.58 -8.08 -31.63
C GLY A 227 -19.67 -8.10 -30.11
N SER A 228 -18.78 -7.42 -29.37
CA SER A 228 -18.90 -7.21 -27.92
C SER A 228 -20.04 -6.24 -27.61
N LYS A 229 -20.80 -6.53 -26.54
CA LYS A 229 -21.98 -5.77 -26.13
C LYS A 229 -21.86 -5.35 -24.68
N ASP A 230 -22.28 -4.13 -24.41
CA ASP A 230 -22.42 -3.62 -23.04
C ASP A 230 -23.68 -4.17 -22.35
N ALA A 231 -23.92 -3.79 -21.11
CA ALA A 231 -25.06 -4.25 -20.32
C ALA A 231 -26.42 -3.81 -20.86
N THR A 232 -26.48 -2.79 -21.70
CA THR A 232 -27.71 -2.37 -22.37
C THR A 232 -28.00 -3.20 -23.62
N GLY A 233 -27.06 -4.07 -24.04
CA GLY A 233 -27.11 -4.82 -25.29
C GLY A 233 -26.61 -4.04 -26.51
N ALA A 234 -26.14 -2.83 -26.34
CA ALA A 234 -25.52 -2.03 -27.40
C ALA A 234 -24.10 -2.55 -27.72
N TYR A 235 -23.72 -2.50 -28.97
CA TYR A 235 -22.36 -2.84 -29.36
C TYR A 235 -21.38 -1.76 -28.88
N VAL A 236 -20.26 -2.19 -28.29
CA VAL A 236 -19.26 -1.29 -27.70
C VAL A 236 -18.60 -0.33 -28.71
N ASN A 237 -18.60 -0.66 -30.00
CA ASN A 237 -18.09 0.22 -31.03
C ASN A 237 -18.97 1.47 -31.26
N SER A 238 -20.20 1.50 -30.73
CA SER A 238 -21.09 2.65 -30.87
C SER A 238 -20.67 3.88 -30.09
N VAL A 239 -19.84 3.71 -29.05
CA VAL A 239 -19.33 4.81 -28.20
C VAL A 239 -17.93 5.26 -28.62
N ALA A 240 -17.36 4.71 -29.67
CA ALA A 240 -16.08 5.17 -30.21
C ALA A 240 -16.24 6.52 -30.92
N THR A 241 -15.19 7.32 -30.92
CA THR A 241 -15.10 8.56 -31.71
C THR A 241 -14.53 8.29 -33.09
N ASP A 242 -13.78 7.20 -33.27
CA ASP A 242 -13.15 6.79 -34.53
C ASP A 242 -14.21 6.19 -35.49
N PRO A 243 -14.37 6.74 -36.71
CA PRO A 243 -15.35 6.25 -37.69
C PRO A 243 -15.07 4.83 -38.20
N ASP A 244 -13.81 4.39 -38.22
CA ASP A 244 -13.47 3.04 -38.64
C ASP A 244 -13.92 2.01 -37.60
N ILE A 245 -13.88 2.35 -36.31
CA ILE A 245 -14.44 1.55 -35.25
C ILE A 245 -15.97 1.53 -35.33
N GLN A 246 -16.60 2.69 -35.47
CA GLN A 246 -18.06 2.81 -35.55
C GLN A 246 -18.68 2.02 -36.69
N SER A 247 -17.97 1.94 -37.84
CA SER A 247 -18.47 1.28 -39.06
C SER A 247 -18.18 -0.23 -39.10
N ALA A 248 -17.53 -0.79 -38.07
CA ALA A 248 -17.16 -2.20 -38.06
C ALA A 248 -18.39 -3.15 -38.06
N ASP A 249 -18.27 -4.26 -38.80
CA ASP A 249 -19.31 -5.30 -38.88
C ASP A 249 -19.29 -6.17 -37.62
N ASN A 250 -20.23 -5.93 -36.71
CA ASN A 250 -20.37 -6.62 -35.43
C ASN A 250 -20.91 -8.06 -35.55
N GLU A 251 -21.52 -8.42 -36.67
CA GLU A 251 -22.10 -9.76 -36.87
C GLU A 251 -21.07 -10.76 -37.44
N LYS A 252 -19.94 -10.26 -37.94
CA LYS A 252 -18.94 -11.09 -38.59
C LYS A 252 -18.15 -11.96 -37.60
N ASP A 253 -18.19 -13.30 -37.85
CA ASP A 253 -17.38 -14.27 -37.13
C ASP A 253 -15.95 -14.28 -37.72
N TRP A 254 -14.99 -13.84 -36.96
CA TRP A 254 -13.56 -13.79 -37.35
C TRP A 254 -12.76 -15.01 -36.91
N ARG A 255 -13.41 -16.01 -36.34
CA ARG A 255 -12.77 -17.27 -35.96
C ARG A 255 -12.51 -18.16 -37.17
N ASN A 256 -11.32 -18.76 -37.23
CA ASN A 256 -10.99 -19.77 -38.25
C ASN A 256 -11.59 -21.14 -37.88
N SER A 257 -11.35 -22.16 -38.72
CA SER A 257 -11.83 -23.54 -38.52
C SER A 257 -11.31 -24.21 -37.23
N SER A 258 -10.23 -23.67 -36.65
CA SER A 258 -9.68 -24.12 -35.37
C SER A 258 -10.26 -23.36 -34.17
N GLY A 259 -11.22 -22.49 -34.38
CA GLY A 259 -11.83 -21.66 -33.32
C GLY A 259 -10.95 -20.51 -32.81
N LYS A 260 -9.83 -20.23 -33.48
CA LYS A 260 -8.94 -19.11 -33.13
C LYS A 260 -9.39 -17.86 -33.88
N VAL A 261 -9.41 -16.71 -33.20
CA VAL A 261 -9.73 -15.40 -33.79
C VAL A 261 -8.51 -14.93 -34.56
N THR A 262 -8.60 -14.86 -35.91
CA THR A 262 -7.46 -14.54 -36.76
C THR A 262 -7.63 -13.26 -37.58
N GLY A 263 -8.69 -12.51 -37.31
CA GLY A 263 -9.00 -11.25 -38.01
C GLY A 263 -9.94 -10.39 -37.17
N GLY A 264 -10.42 -9.32 -37.77
CA GLY A 264 -11.30 -8.34 -37.11
C GLY A 264 -10.55 -7.29 -36.32
N GLN A 265 -11.30 -6.30 -35.89
CA GLN A 265 -10.80 -5.20 -35.07
C GLN A 265 -10.84 -5.62 -33.60
N GLU A 266 -9.83 -5.17 -32.85
CA GLU A 266 -9.69 -5.37 -31.42
C GLU A 266 -9.71 -4.01 -30.75
N TYR A 267 -10.40 -3.91 -29.63
CA TYR A 267 -10.62 -2.68 -28.91
C TYR A 267 -10.21 -2.78 -27.44
N LEU A 268 -10.00 -1.62 -26.82
CA LEU A 268 -10.11 -1.42 -25.39
C LEU A 268 -11.37 -0.62 -25.13
N THR A 269 -12.20 -1.08 -24.21
CA THR A 269 -13.42 -0.41 -23.79
C THR A 269 -13.39 -0.16 -22.29
N VAL A 270 -13.77 1.05 -21.89
CA VAL A 270 -14.10 1.40 -20.50
C VAL A 270 -15.62 1.34 -20.33
N PHE A 271 -16.05 0.71 -19.26
CA PHE A 271 -17.44 0.55 -18.87
C PHE A 271 -17.70 1.26 -17.54
N ASP A 272 -18.77 2.01 -17.47
CA ASP A 272 -19.31 2.59 -16.25
C ASP A 272 -19.59 1.47 -15.23
N GLY A 273 -19.02 1.58 -14.04
CA GLY A 273 -19.03 0.51 -13.06
C GLY A 273 -20.40 0.25 -12.46
N GLU A 274 -21.21 1.29 -12.27
CA GLU A 274 -22.56 1.16 -11.71
C GLU A 274 -23.55 0.50 -12.68
N THR A 275 -23.42 0.78 -13.98
CA THR A 275 -24.43 0.37 -15.00
C THR A 275 -23.93 -0.66 -16.01
N GLY A 276 -22.64 -0.90 -16.12
CA GLY A 276 -22.03 -1.76 -17.16
C GLY A 276 -22.17 -1.21 -18.57
N LYS A 277 -22.53 0.06 -18.74
CA LYS A 277 -22.67 0.71 -20.03
C LYS A 277 -21.28 1.10 -20.54
N ALA A 278 -21.01 0.85 -21.82
CA ALA A 278 -19.78 1.33 -22.43
C ALA A 278 -19.74 2.86 -22.47
N MET A 279 -18.65 3.44 -21.99
CA MET A 279 -18.39 4.89 -21.95
C MET A 279 -17.56 5.34 -23.16
N HIS A 280 -16.45 4.65 -23.43
CA HIS A 280 -15.57 4.93 -24.55
C HIS A 280 -14.87 3.67 -25.06
N THR A 281 -14.61 3.62 -26.37
CA THR A 281 -13.93 2.50 -27.05
C THR A 281 -12.89 3.04 -28.02
N VAL A 282 -11.69 2.49 -27.94
CA VAL A 282 -10.57 2.80 -28.82
C VAL A 282 -9.96 1.54 -29.41
N PHE A 283 -9.16 1.65 -30.48
CA PHE A 283 -8.37 0.51 -30.95
C PHE A 283 -7.43 0.01 -29.86
N TYR A 284 -7.40 -1.30 -29.64
CA TYR A 284 -6.37 -1.92 -28.81
C TYR A 284 -5.00 -1.72 -29.46
N ASN A 285 -3.99 -1.38 -28.70
CA ASN A 285 -2.70 -1.03 -29.28
C ASN A 285 -1.55 -1.93 -28.75
N PRO A 286 -0.88 -2.72 -29.60
CA PRO A 286 -1.16 -2.91 -31.04
C PRO A 286 -2.31 -3.86 -31.28
N ASN A 287 -3.15 -3.59 -32.26
CA ASN A 287 -4.23 -4.50 -32.67
C ASN A 287 -3.85 -5.27 -33.95
N ARG A 288 -4.56 -6.39 -34.17
CA ARG A 288 -4.30 -7.30 -35.28
C ARG A 288 -4.63 -6.69 -36.64
N ALA A 289 -5.70 -5.91 -36.74
CA ALA A 289 -6.20 -5.39 -38.00
C ALA A 289 -5.43 -4.15 -38.52
N MET A 290 -5.01 -3.31 -37.57
CA MET A 290 -4.41 -2.00 -37.88
C MET A 290 -2.87 -2.02 -37.87
N GLY A 291 -2.28 -3.11 -37.38
CA GLY A 291 -0.85 -3.20 -37.18
C GLY A 291 -0.39 -2.45 -35.93
N TYR A 292 0.90 -2.31 -35.82
CA TYR A 292 1.53 -1.71 -34.65
C TYR A 292 1.23 -0.21 -34.54
N GLY A 293 0.80 0.22 -33.37
CA GLY A 293 0.52 1.63 -33.12
C GLY A 293 -0.60 2.22 -33.95
N GLY A 294 -1.45 1.38 -34.55
CA GLY A 294 -2.46 1.85 -35.51
C GLY A 294 -1.90 2.30 -36.85
N ALA A 295 -0.58 2.13 -37.09
CA ALA A 295 0.04 2.53 -38.35
C ALA A 295 -0.38 1.60 -39.49
N PRO A 296 -1.00 2.10 -40.56
CA PRO A 296 -1.42 1.28 -41.66
C PRO A 296 -0.23 0.55 -42.35
N GLY A 297 -0.40 -0.73 -42.65
CA GLY A 297 0.58 -1.54 -43.37
C GLY A 297 1.73 -2.09 -42.53
N TRP A 298 1.80 -1.82 -41.25
CA TRP A 298 2.76 -2.42 -40.35
C TRP A 298 2.19 -3.67 -39.68
N THR A 299 2.87 -4.82 -39.80
CA THR A 299 2.42 -6.08 -39.20
C THR A 299 3.44 -6.59 -38.21
N VAL A 300 2.96 -7.03 -37.06
CA VAL A 300 3.77 -7.71 -36.04
C VAL A 300 3.75 -9.20 -36.34
N ASN A 301 4.92 -9.80 -36.46
CA ASN A 301 5.05 -11.24 -36.35
C ASN A 301 5.30 -11.62 -34.90
N TRP A 302 4.26 -12.02 -34.22
CA TRP A 302 4.26 -12.34 -32.77
C TRP A 302 5.13 -13.54 -32.42
N ASP A 303 5.41 -14.39 -33.40
CA ASP A 303 6.07 -15.67 -33.18
C ASP A 303 7.47 -15.75 -33.79
N ASP A 304 8.07 -14.60 -34.10
CA ASP A 304 9.44 -14.53 -34.65
C ASP A 304 10.47 -15.01 -33.60
N ARG A 305 10.80 -16.29 -33.70
CA ARG A 305 11.89 -16.92 -32.95
C ARG A 305 13.15 -16.92 -33.79
N SER A 306 14.07 -16.02 -33.58
CA SER A 306 15.42 -16.06 -34.14
C SER A 306 15.45 -16.19 -35.67
N GLY A 307 14.53 -15.51 -36.39
CA GLY A 307 14.40 -15.58 -37.82
C GLY A 307 13.64 -16.78 -38.37
N LYS A 308 12.99 -17.58 -37.53
CA LYS A 308 11.97 -18.53 -37.97
C LYS A 308 10.60 -17.92 -37.69
N GLU A 309 9.82 -17.76 -38.73
CA GLU A 309 8.41 -17.40 -38.61
C GLU A 309 7.68 -18.54 -37.92
N ASP A 310 7.31 -18.36 -36.69
CA ASP A 310 6.30 -19.22 -36.06
C ASP A 310 4.94 -18.71 -36.52
N LYS A 311 4.30 -19.49 -37.34
CA LYS A 311 3.01 -19.13 -37.97
C LYS A 311 1.78 -19.36 -37.08
N GLU A 312 1.99 -19.67 -35.81
CA GLU A 312 0.89 -19.94 -34.90
C GLU A 312 0.24 -18.65 -34.39
N TYR A 313 -0.51 -17.98 -35.24
CA TYR A 313 -1.48 -17.01 -34.77
C TYR A 313 -2.31 -17.60 -33.63
N GLY A 314 -2.38 -16.88 -32.54
CA GLY A 314 -3.22 -17.24 -31.41
C GLY A 314 -2.51 -17.98 -30.28
N ASN A 315 -1.23 -18.23 -30.37
CA ASN A 315 -0.49 -18.68 -29.18
C ASN A 315 0.20 -17.49 -28.49
N ARG A 316 1.16 -16.85 -29.14
CA ARG A 316 1.96 -15.79 -28.50
C ARG A 316 1.34 -14.41 -28.60
N GLY A 317 0.71 -14.07 -29.69
CA GLY A 317 0.04 -12.79 -29.91
C GLY A 317 -1.32 -12.64 -29.20
N GLU A 318 -1.83 -13.71 -28.63
CA GLU A 318 -3.08 -13.71 -27.86
C GLU A 318 -2.83 -13.93 -26.37
N ARG A 319 -1.70 -13.49 -25.86
CA ARG A 319 -1.35 -13.50 -24.45
C ARG A 319 -1.34 -12.07 -23.91
N TYR A 320 -2.22 -11.81 -22.99
CA TYR A 320 -2.48 -10.47 -22.44
C TYR A 320 -2.21 -10.46 -20.94
N LEU A 321 -1.70 -9.34 -20.46
CA LEU A 321 -1.60 -9.00 -19.04
C LEU A 321 -2.16 -7.59 -18.87
N ALA A 322 -2.40 -7.17 -17.64
CA ALA A 322 -2.81 -5.82 -17.32
C ALA A 322 -2.40 -5.45 -15.88
N THR A 323 -2.28 -4.17 -15.62
CA THR A 323 -2.09 -3.61 -14.28
C THR A 323 -2.63 -2.18 -14.21
N VAL A 324 -2.80 -1.69 -13.00
CA VAL A 324 -3.06 -0.27 -12.70
C VAL A 324 -1.76 0.37 -12.23
N ALA A 325 -1.52 1.63 -12.54
CA ALA A 325 -0.34 2.38 -12.14
C ALA A 325 -0.61 3.89 -12.06
N TYR A 326 -0.02 4.57 -11.09
CA TYR A 326 -0.09 6.03 -10.94
C TYR A 326 1.10 6.69 -11.66
N LEU A 327 1.07 6.67 -12.99
CA LEU A 327 2.18 7.09 -13.85
C LEU A 327 2.47 8.60 -13.83
N ASP A 328 1.48 9.42 -13.50
CA ASP A 328 1.61 10.89 -13.47
C ASP A 328 1.82 11.45 -12.05
N GLY A 329 1.97 10.58 -11.07
CA GLY A 329 2.20 10.93 -9.67
C GLY A 329 1.03 10.62 -8.72
N PRO A 330 1.27 10.73 -7.40
CA PRO A 330 0.35 10.28 -6.37
C PRO A 330 -1.00 11.02 -6.33
N ASP A 331 -1.02 12.28 -6.78
CA ASP A 331 -2.22 13.13 -6.76
C ASP A 331 -2.94 13.16 -8.10
N LYS A 332 -2.65 12.22 -9.00
CA LYS A 332 -3.25 12.13 -10.33
C LYS A 332 -4.08 10.87 -10.44
N ASN A 333 -4.98 10.85 -11.43
CA ASN A 333 -5.76 9.69 -11.75
C ASN A 333 -4.86 8.51 -12.14
N PRO A 334 -5.19 7.29 -11.75
CA PRO A 334 -4.42 6.12 -12.14
C PRO A 334 -4.52 5.87 -13.64
N SER A 335 -3.56 5.12 -14.15
CA SER A 335 -3.49 4.68 -15.53
C SER A 335 -3.72 3.18 -15.60
N ALA A 336 -4.35 2.71 -16.67
CA ALA A 336 -4.37 1.30 -17.00
C ALA A 336 -3.22 0.97 -17.95
N VAL A 337 -2.51 -0.12 -17.67
CA VAL A 337 -1.43 -0.62 -18.53
C VAL A 337 -1.77 -2.01 -19.02
N PHE A 338 -1.93 -2.14 -20.32
CA PHE A 338 -2.27 -3.41 -20.97
C PHE A 338 -1.05 -3.98 -21.68
N VAL A 339 -0.85 -5.28 -21.55
CA VAL A 339 0.27 -5.99 -22.17
C VAL A 339 -0.24 -6.92 -23.25
N ARG A 340 0.44 -6.97 -24.38
CA ARG A 340 0.21 -7.96 -25.43
C ARG A 340 1.51 -8.67 -25.79
N GLY A 341 1.51 -10.00 -25.66
CA GLY A 341 2.70 -10.83 -25.84
C GLY A 341 3.64 -10.74 -24.65
N TYR A 342 4.41 -11.80 -24.39
CA TYR A 342 5.44 -11.79 -23.35
C TYR A 342 6.55 -12.85 -23.55
N TYR A 343 6.72 -13.26 -24.79
CA TYR A 343 7.82 -14.15 -25.19
C TYR A 343 8.83 -13.44 -26.08
N THR A 344 8.60 -13.38 -27.37
CA THR A 344 9.54 -12.79 -28.32
C THR A 344 9.25 -11.33 -28.59
N PHE A 345 7.99 -11.00 -28.76
CA PHE A 345 7.46 -9.65 -28.80
C PHE A 345 6.64 -9.40 -27.53
N ALA A 346 6.79 -8.22 -27.00
CA ALA A 346 6.01 -7.75 -25.90
C ALA A 346 5.75 -6.25 -26.06
N PHE A 347 4.50 -5.87 -25.83
CA PHE A 347 4.06 -4.50 -25.86
C PHE A 347 3.36 -4.18 -24.56
N LEU A 348 3.72 -3.05 -23.96
CA LEU A 348 3.02 -2.47 -22.84
C LEU A 348 2.41 -1.17 -23.32
N TRP A 349 1.13 -1.01 -23.14
CA TRP A 349 0.38 0.15 -23.57
C TRP A 349 -0.32 0.81 -22.39
N ALA A 350 0.15 2.01 -22.04
CA ALA A 350 -0.43 2.79 -20.95
C ALA A 350 -1.48 3.76 -21.47
N VAL A 351 -2.60 3.79 -20.79
CA VAL A 351 -3.72 4.69 -21.09
C VAL A 351 -4.20 5.39 -19.81
N GLY A 352 -4.67 6.61 -19.97
CA GLY A 352 -5.46 7.33 -18.98
C GLY A 352 -6.91 7.41 -19.40
N PHE A 353 -7.80 7.67 -18.43
CA PHE A 353 -9.21 7.95 -18.64
C PHE A 353 -9.59 9.21 -17.84
N ASP A 354 -10.38 10.09 -18.43
CA ASP A 354 -10.79 11.38 -17.83
C ASP A 354 -12.30 11.48 -17.58
N GLY A 355 -12.98 10.33 -17.49
CA GLY A 355 -14.44 10.26 -17.40
C GLY A 355 -15.16 10.33 -18.75
N LYS A 356 -14.44 10.55 -19.86
CA LYS A 356 -14.99 10.66 -21.21
C LYS A 356 -14.22 9.91 -22.26
N GLU A 357 -12.90 10.05 -22.28
CA GLU A 357 -12.05 9.53 -23.34
C GLU A 357 -10.87 8.76 -22.78
N ILE A 358 -10.60 7.58 -23.37
CA ILE A 358 -9.35 6.84 -23.18
C ILE A 358 -8.29 7.52 -24.02
N THR A 359 -7.18 7.93 -23.39
CA THR A 359 -6.04 8.55 -24.07
C THR A 359 -4.79 7.69 -23.90
N THR A 360 -4.00 7.55 -24.97
CA THR A 360 -2.70 6.87 -24.86
C THR A 360 -1.68 7.77 -24.18
N LYS A 361 -1.01 7.25 -23.15
CA LYS A 361 0.14 7.89 -22.52
C LYS A 361 1.42 7.51 -23.27
N TRP A 362 1.69 6.23 -23.39
CA TRP A 362 2.83 5.70 -24.13
C TRP A 362 2.57 4.25 -24.58
N LEU A 363 3.42 3.79 -25.50
CA LEU A 363 3.46 2.41 -25.96
C LEU A 363 4.92 1.94 -25.96
N HIS A 364 5.24 1.01 -25.07
CA HIS A 364 6.53 0.35 -24.99
C HIS A 364 6.54 -0.91 -25.86
N SER A 365 7.64 -1.17 -26.57
CA SER A 365 7.84 -2.41 -27.30
C SER A 365 9.21 -3.00 -26.97
N ALA A 366 9.25 -4.28 -26.76
CA ALA A 366 10.47 -5.01 -26.54
C ALA A 366 10.63 -6.14 -27.54
N LYS A 367 11.72 -6.11 -28.30
CA LYS A 367 12.19 -7.24 -29.10
C LYS A 367 13.69 -7.40 -28.94
N SER A 368 14.15 -8.62 -28.80
CA SER A 368 15.50 -8.96 -28.37
C SER A 368 16.65 -8.52 -29.26
N LYS A 369 16.45 -8.06 -30.48
CA LYS A 369 17.58 -7.71 -31.40
C LYS A 369 17.28 -6.61 -32.35
N THR A 370 16.12 -6.01 -32.40
CA THR A 370 15.74 -5.04 -33.41
C THR A 370 15.24 -3.77 -32.75
N LYS A 371 15.83 -2.67 -33.09
CA LYS A 371 15.35 -1.35 -32.75
C LYS A 371 14.13 -1.04 -33.59
N TYR A 372 13.04 -0.65 -32.97
CA TYR A 372 11.85 -0.14 -33.63
C TYR A 372 11.75 1.36 -33.41
N THR A 373 11.54 2.09 -34.48
CA THR A 373 11.09 3.47 -34.36
C THR A 373 9.62 3.49 -34.73
N VAL A 374 8.78 3.84 -33.83
CA VAL A 374 7.35 3.99 -34.06
C VAL A 374 6.96 5.42 -33.74
N THR A 375 6.24 6.03 -34.65
CA THR A 375 5.61 7.32 -34.39
C THR A 375 4.14 7.05 -34.10
N TYR A 376 3.79 7.10 -32.83
CA TYR A 376 2.41 7.01 -32.38
C TYR A 376 2.21 8.10 -31.35
N PRO A 377 1.18 8.93 -31.42
CA PRO A 377 1.16 10.34 -31.05
C PRO A 377 2.35 10.81 -30.21
N ASP A 378 2.78 10.04 -29.28
CA ASP A 378 3.90 10.32 -28.38
C ASP A 378 4.81 9.10 -28.21
N ALA A 379 4.88 8.24 -29.23
CA ALA A 379 5.70 7.04 -29.15
C ALA A 379 7.16 7.40 -29.04
N ASP A 380 7.73 7.06 -27.93
CA ASP A 380 9.17 7.00 -27.79
C ASP A 380 9.78 6.00 -28.75
N ASP A 381 11.02 6.22 -29.05
CA ASP A 381 11.81 5.29 -29.81
C ASP A 381 11.85 3.95 -29.08
N PHE A 382 11.11 2.97 -29.56
CA PHE A 382 11.13 1.61 -29.03
C PHE A 382 12.49 0.99 -29.28
N THR A 383 13.39 1.34 -28.43
CA THR A 383 14.76 0.94 -28.57
C THR A 383 14.96 -0.42 -27.97
N GLN A 384 16.03 -1.02 -28.39
CA GLN A 384 16.64 -2.10 -27.66
C GLN A 384 16.81 -1.70 -26.20
N MET A 385 16.64 -2.64 -25.37
CA MET A 385 16.97 -2.53 -23.96
C MET A 385 18.44 -2.21 -23.78
N PRO A 386 18.80 -1.21 -23.00
CA PRO A 386 20.17 -0.84 -22.82
C PRO A 386 20.99 -1.98 -22.22
N GLY A 387 22.02 -2.37 -22.92
CA GLY A 387 23.24 -2.86 -22.34
C GLY A 387 23.37 -4.33 -21.98
N ARG A 388 22.42 -5.20 -22.20
CA ARG A 388 22.64 -6.63 -21.98
C ARG A 388 22.53 -7.41 -23.26
N SER A 389 23.68 -7.84 -23.76
CA SER A 389 23.75 -8.85 -24.80
C SER A 389 23.33 -10.18 -24.21
N THR A 390 22.19 -10.66 -24.58
CA THR A 390 21.81 -12.03 -24.37
C THR A 390 22.24 -12.80 -25.60
N SER A 391 23.51 -13.04 -25.76
CA SER A 391 23.99 -13.88 -26.84
C SER A 391 23.20 -15.21 -26.83
N GLY A 392 22.17 -15.27 -27.64
CA GLY A 392 21.47 -16.47 -28.02
C GLY A 392 20.30 -16.94 -27.14
N THR A 393 19.96 -16.29 -26.07
CA THR A 393 18.95 -16.78 -25.13
C THR A 393 17.72 -15.90 -25.00
N GLY A 394 17.21 -15.41 -26.09
CA GLY A 394 15.89 -14.84 -26.02
C GLY A 394 15.86 -13.36 -25.69
N SER A 395 14.74 -12.94 -25.41
CA SER A 395 14.27 -11.63 -25.24
C SER A 395 14.81 -10.96 -23.98
N TYR A 396 14.97 -9.69 -24.07
CA TYR A 396 15.34 -8.86 -22.93
C TYR A 396 14.17 -8.55 -22.01
N THR A 397 12.99 -8.58 -22.56
CA THR A 397 11.82 -8.45 -21.73
C THR A 397 11.76 -9.64 -20.84
N ALA A 398 11.64 -9.32 -19.68
CA ALA A 398 11.23 -10.28 -18.74
C ALA A 398 9.76 -10.46 -18.84
N TYR A 399 9.42 -11.61 -18.65
CA TYR A 399 8.12 -12.11 -18.77
C TYR A 399 7.76 -12.67 -17.41
N GLY A 400 6.96 -11.98 -16.71
CA GLY A 400 6.36 -12.47 -15.51
C GLY A 400 4.91 -12.74 -15.76
N ASN A 401 4.32 -13.55 -14.97
CA ASN A 401 2.89 -13.60 -14.82
C ASN A 401 2.50 -12.61 -13.76
N GLY A 402 1.63 -11.72 -14.14
CA GLY A 402 1.25 -10.62 -13.31
C GLY A 402 2.25 -9.48 -13.33
N ASN A 403 1.74 -8.31 -13.27
CA ASN A 403 2.49 -7.08 -13.16
C ASN A 403 2.33 -6.54 -11.75
N HIS A 404 3.41 -6.08 -11.18
CA HIS A 404 3.40 -5.32 -9.95
C HIS A 404 3.83 -3.90 -10.23
N ASN A 405 3.31 -2.97 -9.49
CA ASN A 405 3.75 -1.60 -9.52
C ASN A 405 4.68 -1.33 -8.35
N LEU A 406 5.59 -0.44 -8.60
CA LEU A 406 6.52 0.06 -7.62
C LEU A 406 6.53 1.58 -7.71
N SER A 407 6.58 2.27 -6.59
CA SER A 407 6.94 3.67 -6.55
C SER A 407 8.42 3.77 -6.23
N ALA A 408 9.22 4.20 -7.19
CA ALA A 408 10.67 4.29 -7.05
C ALA A 408 11.16 5.60 -6.42
N GLY A 409 10.28 6.31 -5.73
CA GLY A 409 10.65 7.49 -4.97
C GLY A 409 10.62 8.81 -5.72
N ASP A 410 10.27 8.84 -6.99
CA ASP A 410 10.01 10.08 -7.73
C ASP A 410 8.56 10.56 -7.63
N GLY A 411 7.72 9.79 -6.94
CA GLY A 411 6.30 10.06 -6.74
C GLY A 411 5.38 9.47 -7.80
N CYS A 412 5.91 8.70 -8.72
CA CYS A 412 5.18 7.97 -9.77
C CYS A 412 5.44 6.47 -9.66
N ASP A 413 4.55 5.63 -10.23
CA ASP A 413 4.74 4.19 -10.22
C ASP A 413 5.55 3.71 -11.44
N GLU A 414 6.52 2.86 -11.20
CA GLU A 414 7.15 2.03 -12.21
C GLU A 414 6.44 0.69 -12.33
N ILE A 415 6.56 0.06 -13.48
CA ILE A 415 5.95 -1.24 -13.74
C ILE A 415 7.02 -2.32 -13.69
N VAL A 416 7.08 -3.04 -12.60
CA VAL A 416 7.88 -4.25 -12.49
C VAL A 416 7.18 -5.39 -13.22
N TRP A 417 7.85 -5.96 -14.23
CA TRP A 417 7.28 -6.98 -15.07
C TRP A 417 8.19 -8.21 -15.17
N GLY A 418 8.19 -9.00 -14.11
CA GLY A 418 9.05 -10.16 -13.99
C GLY A 418 10.52 -9.78 -13.87
N GLY A 419 11.33 -10.03 -14.86
CA GLY A 419 12.77 -9.70 -14.86
C GLY A 419 13.11 -8.34 -15.46
N CYS A 420 12.19 -7.39 -15.58
CA CYS A 420 12.48 -6.00 -15.96
C CYS A 420 11.52 -5.02 -15.29
N ALA A 421 11.90 -3.74 -15.28
CA ALA A 421 10.99 -2.66 -14.91
C ALA A 421 10.94 -1.61 -16.02
N ILE A 422 9.76 -1.01 -16.15
CA ILE A 422 9.45 0.06 -17.11
C ILE A 422 9.09 1.30 -16.28
N ASP A 423 9.75 2.39 -16.59
CA ASP A 423 9.56 3.70 -15.98
C ASP A 423 8.16 4.27 -16.28
N GLN A 424 7.70 5.23 -15.49
CA GLN A 424 6.40 5.91 -15.67
C GLN A 424 6.25 6.53 -17.07
N ASP A 425 7.35 6.84 -17.76
CA ASP A 425 7.34 7.40 -19.12
C ASP A 425 7.41 6.34 -20.24
N GLY A 426 7.33 5.06 -19.89
CA GLY A 426 7.39 3.95 -20.84
C GLY A 426 8.78 3.49 -21.22
N LYS A 427 9.84 4.09 -20.67
CA LYS A 427 11.21 3.65 -20.89
C LYS A 427 11.58 2.51 -19.95
N GLN A 428 12.44 1.64 -20.43
CA GLN A 428 12.92 0.56 -19.58
C GLN A 428 13.99 1.05 -18.61
N LEU A 429 13.78 0.77 -17.33
CA LEU A 429 14.76 1.04 -16.28
C LEU A 429 15.87 -0.01 -16.27
N TYR A 430 15.49 -1.28 -16.22
CA TYR A 430 16.44 -2.39 -16.18
C TYR A 430 15.87 -3.69 -16.78
N ALA A 431 16.76 -4.65 -17.02
CA ALA A 431 16.41 -6.05 -17.23
C ALA A 431 17.42 -6.95 -16.53
N THR A 432 16.93 -7.94 -15.79
CA THR A 432 17.78 -8.90 -15.08
C THR A 432 18.47 -9.89 -16.00
N GLY A 433 17.88 -10.14 -17.18
CA GLY A 433 18.40 -11.10 -18.15
C GLY A 433 18.07 -12.56 -17.86
N TYR A 434 17.22 -12.86 -16.87
CA TYR A 434 16.84 -14.24 -16.52
C TYR A 434 15.65 -14.77 -17.34
N GLY A 435 15.00 -13.92 -18.13
CA GLY A 435 13.93 -14.32 -19.06
C GLY A 435 12.59 -14.56 -18.38
N HIS A 436 11.73 -15.30 -19.06
CA HIS A 436 10.35 -15.56 -18.70
C HIS A 436 10.21 -16.40 -17.42
N GLY A 437 9.16 -16.13 -16.64
CA GLY A 437 8.76 -16.89 -15.46
C GLY A 437 7.27 -16.83 -15.18
N ASP A 438 6.79 -17.79 -14.39
CA ASP A 438 5.37 -18.04 -14.15
C ASP A 438 4.87 -17.52 -12.80
N ALA A 439 5.74 -16.97 -11.96
CA ALA A 439 5.37 -16.35 -10.70
C ALA A 439 6.35 -15.25 -10.33
N MET A 440 5.83 -14.19 -9.72
CA MET A 440 6.64 -13.14 -9.11
C MET A 440 5.90 -12.55 -7.91
N HIS A 441 6.67 -12.15 -6.91
CA HIS A 441 6.18 -11.51 -5.69
C HIS A 441 7.00 -10.27 -5.42
N LEU A 442 6.33 -9.16 -5.18
CA LEU A 442 6.93 -7.87 -4.85
C LEU A 442 6.42 -7.41 -3.49
N SER A 443 7.33 -7.16 -2.58
CA SER A 443 7.06 -6.66 -1.23
C SER A 443 8.38 -6.17 -0.61
N ASP A 444 8.33 -5.64 0.59
CA ASP A 444 9.49 -5.45 1.46
C ASP A 444 9.89 -6.83 2.04
N LEU A 445 10.60 -7.62 1.22
CA LEU A 445 11.02 -8.97 1.59
C LEU A 445 12.20 -8.96 2.56
N MET A 446 12.96 -7.86 2.57
CA MET A 446 14.18 -7.66 3.35
C MET A 446 14.10 -6.39 4.19
N PRO A 447 13.34 -6.38 5.27
CA PRO A 447 12.93 -5.14 5.98
C PRO A 447 14.08 -4.31 6.58
N ASP A 448 15.29 -4.85 6.66
CA ASP A 448 16.47 -4.09 7.08
C ASP A 448 17.20 -3.41 5.89
N ARG A 449 16.70 -3.61 4.66
CA ARG A 449 17.19 -3.01 3.44
C ARG A 449 16.17 -2.00 2.91
N PRO A 450 16.54 -0.76 2.59
CA PRO A 450 15.58 0.21 2.05
C PRO A 450 15.03 -0.20 0.68
N GLY A 451 13.75 -0.02 0.46
CA GLY A 451 13.06 -0.29 -0.80
C GLY A 451 12.37 -1.64 -0.82
N LEU A 452 11.88 -2.04 -1.99
CA LEU A 452 11.18 -3.30 -2.19
C LEU A 452 12.03 -4.29 -2.97
N GLU A 453 11.78 -5.58 -2.78
CA GLU A 453 12.41 -6.65 -3.52
C GLU A 453 11.39 -7.43 -4.35
N VAL A 454 11.90 -8.06 -5.40
CA VAL A 454 11.14 -8.92 -6.28
C VAL A 454 11.70 -10.33 -6.23
N PHE A 455 10.89 -11.28 -5.79
CA PHE A 455 11.17 -12.70 -5.97
C PHE A 455 10.56 -13.19 -7.28
N THR A 456 11.33 -13.82 -8.15
CA THR A 456 10.86 -14.40 -9.41
C THR A 456 11.37 -15.81 -9.63
N VAL A 457 10.55 -16.64 -10.29
CA VAL A 457 10.94 -17.96 -10.80
C VAL A 457 10.98 -17.94 -12.32
N HIS A 458 11.77 -18.82 -12.94
CA HIS A 458 12.05 -18.79 -14.38
C HIS A 458 11.76 -20.12 -15.08
N GLU A 459 11.23 -20.03 -16.31
CA GLU A 459 10.86 -21.20 -17.14
C GLU A 459 12.08 -21.90 -17.77
N SER A 460 13.12 -21.12 -18.09
CA SER A 460 14.22 -21.62 -18.92
C SER A 460 15.48 -21.95 -18.13
N SER A 461 16.13 -23.09 -18.44
CA SER A 461 17.49 -23.40 -17.95
C SER A 461 18.51 -22.39 -18.54
N PRO A 462 19.55 -21.97 -17.78
CA PRO A 462 19.93 -22.42 -16.42
C PRO A 462 19.32 -21.59 -15.29
N TYR A 463 18.29 -20.83 -15.54
CA TYR A 463 17.70 -19.89 -14.59
C TYR A 463 16.71 -20.61 -13.70
N GLY A 464 16.87 -20.60 -12.41
CA GLY A 464 15.97 -21.21 -11.44
C GLY A 464 15.04 -20.15 -10.84
N TRP A 465 15.58 -19.39 -9.91
CA TRP A 465 14.91 -18.26 -9.28
C TRP A 465 15.92 -17.16 -8.93
N ASN A 466 15.43 -15.94 -8.75
CA ASN A 466 16.20 -14.86 -8.16
C ASN A 466 15.35 -13.96 -7.28
N ILE A 467 16.04 -13.26 -6.36
CA ILE A 467 15.54 -12.04 -5.70
C ILE A 467 16.38 -10.88 -6.20
N HIS A 468 15.74 -9.80 -6.57
CA HIS A 468 16.42 -8.59 -7.01
C HIS A 468 15.77 -7.34 -6.41
N ASP A 469 16.54 -6.28 -6.33
CA ASP A 469 16.08 -4.96 -5.95
C ASP A 469 15.07 -4.43 -6.99
N ALA A 470 13.89 -4.02 -6.54
CA ALA A 470 12.80 -3.62 -7.43
C ALA A 470 13.10 -2.35 -8.21
N ALA A 471 13.82 -1.40 -7.63
CA ALA A 471 14.14 -0.12 -8.28
C ALA A 471 15.30 -0.23 -9.29
N THR A 472 16.30 -1.08 -9.01
CA THR A 472 17.54 -1.11 -9.78
C THR A 472 17.75 -2.37 -10.61
N GLY A 473 17.05 -3.46 -10.29
CA GLY A 473 17.26 -4.77 -10.89
C GLY A 473 18.55 -5.48 -10.43
N GLU A 474 19.21 -4.97 -9.37
CA GLU A 474 20.38 -5.62 -8.80
C GLU A 474 20.01 -7.00 -8.25
N ILE A 475 20.73 -8.04 -8.71
CA ILE A 475 20.49 -9.41 -8.24
C ILE A 475 21.07 -9.56 -6.84
N LEU A 476 20.24 -9.79 -5.86
CA LEU A 476 20.59 -9.98 -4.45
C LEU A 476 20.87 -11.46 -4.18
N HIS A 477 19.96 -12.33 -4.56
CA HIS A 477 20.10 -13.78 -4.44
C HIS A 477 19.65 -14.47 -5.72
N TYR A 478 20.24 -15.61 -6.04
CA TYR A 478 19.80 -16.44 -7.17
C TYR A 478 20.19 -17.90 -7.01
N SER A 479 19.46 -18.76 -7.72
CA SER A 479 19.84 -20.16 -7.88
C SER A 479 19.67 -20.58 -9.35
N LYS A 480 20.52 -21.49 -9.79
CA LYS A 480 20.38 -22.10 -11.10
C LYS A 480 19.34 -23.21 -11.06
N GLY A 481 18.61 -23.36 -12.16
CA GLY A 481 17.61 -24.40 -12.34
C GLY A 481 17.78 -25.16 -13.64
N SER A 482 17.20 -26.33 -13.75
CA SER A 482 17.31 -27.23 -14.91
C SER A 482 15.98 -27.45 -15.60
N GLY A 483 15.21 -26.44 -15.84
CA GLY A 483 13.91 -26.54 -16.49
C GLY A 483 12.89 -25.53 -15.98
N ASP A 484 11.66 -25.75 -16.35
CA ASP A 484 10.54 -24.90 -15.97
C ASP A 484 10.31 -24.93 -14.46
N ASN A 485 10.42 -23.73 -13.84
CA ASN A 485 10.10 -23.50 -12.43
C ASN A 485 8.74 -22.81 -12.38
N GLY A 486 7.70 -23.56 -12.66
CA GLY A 486 6.37 -23.05 -13.01
C GLY A 486 5.60 -22.34 -11.88
N ARG A 487 6.09 -22.36 -10.63
CA ARG A 487 5.51 -21.64 -9.48
C ARG A 487 6.58 -21.33 -8.42
N GLY A 488 6.37 -20.29 -7.66
CA GLY A 488 7.11 -19.94 -6.46
C GLY A 488 6.24 -19.11 -5.55
N LEU A 489 6.54 -19.05 -4.29
CA LEU A 489 5.86 -18.26 -3.29
C LEU A 489 6.90 -17.56 -2.41
N ALA A 490 6.64 -16.29 -2.11
CA ALA A 490 7.28 -15.57 -1.01
C ALA A 490 6.19 -15.24 0.02
N ALA A 491 6.46 -15.52 1.29
CA ALA A 491 5.54 -15.32 2.39
C ALA A 491 6.31 -15.23 3.71
N ASP A 492 5.87 -14.41 4.64
CA ASP A 492 6.41 -14.34 6.00
C ASP A 492 5.73 -15.43 6.84
N ILE A 493 6.37 -16.60 6.96
CA ILE A 493 5.77 -17.78 7.59
C ILE A 493 6.46 -18.18 8.90
N ASP A 494 7.53 -17.52 9.31
CA ASP A 494 8.28 -17.82 10.54
C ASP A 494 8.65 -16.56 11.31
N LEU A 495 7.83 -16.15 12.25
CA LEU A 495 8.07 -14.99 13.16
C LEU A 495 9.41 -15.02 13.90
N ASN A 496 10.13 -16.16 13.93
CA ASN A 496 11.47 -16.22 14.50
C ASN A 496 12.56 -15.75 13.51
N SER A 497 12.20 -15.57 12.25
CA SER A 497 13.07 -15.09 11.17
C SER A 497 12.55 -13.73 10.70
N ARG A 498 13.30 -12.66 10.89
CA ARG A 498 12.88 -11.34 10.40
C ARG A 498 13.00 -11.28 8.89
N GLY A 499 11.91 -10.88 8.21
CA GLY A 499 11.79 -10.84 6.76
C GLY A 499 11.11 -12.09 6.20
N PHE A 500 10.85 -12.07 4.91
CA PHE A 500 10.11 -13.14 4.25
C PHE A 500 10.92 -14.42 4.05
N GLU A 501 10.21 -15.54 3.99
CA GLU A 501 10.70 -16.76 3.39
C GLU A 501 10.25 -16.88 1.94
N PHE A 502 10.99 -17.66 1.14
CA PHE A 502 10.64 -17.98 -0.22
C PHE A 502 11.01 -19.41 -0.61
N TRP A 503 10.29 -19.98 -1.55
CA TRP A 503 10.53 -21.31 -2.12
C TRP A 503 9.86 -21.44 -3.50
N SER A 504 10.22 -22.49 -4.23
CA SER A 504 9.69 -22.70 -5.57
C SER A 504 9.40 -24.17 -5.88
N SER A 505 8.73 -24.44 -6.97
CA SER A 505 8.38 -25.81 -7.39
C SER A 505 9.62 -26.68 -7.69
N ASN A 506 10.73 -26.10 -8.12
CA ASN A 506 11.98 -26.82 -8.43
C ASN A 506 12.99 -26.80 -7.28
N ASP A 507 13.06 -25.71 -6.51
CA ASP A 507 13.80 -25.65 -5.25
C ASP A 507 12.80 -25.54 -4.10
N ARG A 508 12.48 -26.67 -3.52
CA ARG A 508 11.48 -26.78 -2.47
C ARG A 508 12.00 -26.47 -1.07
N SER A 509 13.27 -26.14 -0.94
CA SER A 509 13.81 -25.65 0.32
C SER A 509 13.22 -24.29 0.62
N ILE A 510 12.70 -24.12 1.84
CA ILE A 510 12.27 -22.81 2.35
C ILE A 510 13.53 -22.03 2.71
N ARG A 511 13.66 -20.83 2.20
CA ARG A 511 14.82 -19.96 2.35
C ARG A 511 14.44 -18.60 2.89
N SER A 512 15.31 -18.01 3.70
CA SER A 512 15.21 -16.60 4.09
C SER A 512 15.50 -15.69 2.89
N ALA A 513 14.66 -14.71 2.66
CA ALA A 513 14.90 -13.67 1.66
C ALA A 513 16.11 -12.80 2.03
N VAL A 514 16.36 -12.60 3.33
CA VAL A 514 17.40 -11.69 3.83
C VAL A 514 18.80 -12.11 3.42
N ASP A 515 19.11 -13.41 3.52
CA ASP A 515 20.48 -13.90 3.26
C ASP A 515 20.55 -15.10 2.31
N GLY A 516 19.41 -15.59 1.80
CA GLY A 516 19.31 -16.75 0.92
C GLY A 516 19.57 -18.09 1.59
N SER A 517 19.76 -18.11 2.91
CA SER A 517 20.04 -19.35 3.66
C SER A 517 18.82 -20.28 3.69
N VAL A 518 19.07 -21.57 3.88
CA VAL A 518 18.00 -22.57 4.02
C VAL A 518 17.47 -22.54 5.44
N VAL A 519 16.23 -22.11 5.60
CA VAL A 519 15.47 -22.17 6.86
C VAL A 519 15.01 -23.60 7.11
N SER A 520 14.48 -24.26 6.07
CA SER A 520 14.02 -25.65 6.17
C SER A 520 14.15 -26.41 4.85
N THR A 521 14.44 -27.70 4.93
CA THR A 521 14.38 -28.63 3.79
C THR A 521 13.00 -29.28 3.65
N LYS A 522 12.08 -29.03 4.55
CA LYS A 522 10.69 -29.44 4.42
C LYS A 522 10.02 -28.57 3.37
N SER A 523 9.20 -29.18 2.54
CA SER A 523 8.49 -28.47 1.49
C SER A 523 7.05 -28.25 1.85
N THR A 524 6.50 -27.13 1.37
CA THR A 524 5.06 -26.87 1.36
C THR A 524 4.59 -26.50 -0.05
N THR A 525 3.35 -26.14 -0.20
CA THR A 525 2.78 -25.71 -1.48
C THR A 525 3.32 -24.35 -1.90
N VAL A 526 3.14 -23.98 -3.16
CA VAL A 526 3.75 -22.80 -3.80
C VAL A 526 2.70 -21.89 -4.44
N ASN A 527 1.47 -21.87 -3.92
CA ASN A 527 0.35 -21.26 -4.64
C ASN A 527 0.05 -19.86 -4.13
N PHE A 528 -0.57 -19.74 -2.94
CA PHE A 528 -1.00 -18.48 -2.35
C PHE A 528 -0.57 -18.38 -0.88
N ARG A 529 -0.47 -17.17 -0.38
CA ARG A 529 -0.37 -16.82 1.02
C ARG A 529 -1.61 -16.02 1.43
N THR A 530 -1.97 -15.97 2.68
CA THR A 530 -3.10 -15.17 3.19
C THR A 530 -2.95 -14.84 4.66
N TYR A 531 -3.42 -13.68 5.10
CA TYR A 531 -3.57 -13.35 6.51
C TYR A 531 -4.90 -13.88 7.05
N TRP A 532 -4.88 -14.84 7.96
CA TRP A 532 -6.10 -15.50 8.43
C TRP A 532 -6.24 -15.65 9.95
N ASP A 533 -5.29 -16.27 10.65
CA ASP A 533 -5.49 -16.67 12.04
C ASP A 533 -5.22 -15.56 13.07
N GLY A 534 -4.76 -14.40 12.61
CA GLY A 534 -4.68 -13.17 13.39
C GLY A 534 -3.40 -12.99 14.19
N ASP A 535 -2.38 -13.78 13.94
CA ASP A 535 -1.00 -13.38 14.18
C ASP A 535 -0.47 -12.58 12.98
N LEU A 536 0.82 -12.35 12.88
CA LEU A 536 1.39 -11.53 11.79
C LEU A 536 2.04 -12.38 10.70
N ASP A 537 2.04 -13.72 10.85
CA ASP A 537 2.53 -14.65 9.84
C ASP A 537 1.48 -14.88 8.75
N ASP A 538 1.97 -15.21 7.58
CA ASP A 538 1.16 -15.68 6.47
C ASP A 538 0.73 -17.15 6.66
N GLU A 539 -0.52 -17.46 6.36
CA GLU A 539 -0.98 -18.81 6.10
C GLU A 539 -0.77 -19.17 4.63
N ILE A 540 -0.65 -20.46 4.38
CA ILE A 540 -0.39 -21.04 3.05
C ILE A 540 -1.69 -21.59 2.49
N LEU A 541 -2.20 -20.98 1.41
CA LEU A 541 -3.41 -21.39 0.73
C LEU A 541 -3.09 -22.14 -0.56
N ASP A 542 -3.57 -23.36 -0.71
CA ASP A 542 -3.46 -24.12 -1.96
C ASP A 542 -4.80 -24.78 -2.33
N GLY A 543 -5.37 -24.29 -3.39
CA GLY A 543 -6.72 -24.67 -3.76
C GLY A 543 -7.72 -24.21 -2.69
N ASN A 544 -8.44 -25.14 -2.11
CA ASN A 544 -9.40 -24.90 -1.03
C ASN A 544 -8.87 -25.36 0.35
N LYS A 545 -7.55 -25.39 0.53
CA LYS A 545 -6.87 -25.87 1.74
C LYS A 545 -5.96 -24.78 2.27
N MET A 546 -6.01 -24.58 3.58
CA MET A 546 -5.18 -23.59 4.26
C MET A 546 -4.35 -24.29 5.33
N ASP A 547 -3.05 -24.05 5.29
CA ASP A 547 -2.08 -24.63 6.20
C ASP A 547 -1.25 -23.51 6.83
N LYS A 548 -0.82 -23.71 8.08
CA LYS A 548 0.14 -22.86 8.76
C LYS A 548 1.49 -23.56 8.87
N TRP A 549 2.56 -22.80 8.71
CA TRP A 549 3.92 -23.29 8.98
C TRP A 549 4.15 -23.37 10.49
N ILE A 550 4.76 -24.48 10.96
CA ILE A 550 5.02 -24.74 12.37
C ILE A 550 6.50 -25.02 12.64
N GLY A 551 7.40 -24.52 11.78
CA GLY A 551 8.86 -24.62 11.94
C GLY A 551 9.48 -25.85 11.28
N ASP A 552 8.83 -27.03 11.23
CA ASP A 552 9.36 -28.23 10.59
C ASP A 552 8.35 -28.95 9.68
N GLY A 553 7.33 -28.24 9.23
CA GLY A 553 6.25 -28.71 8.38
C GLY A 553 5.04 -27.79 8.46
N THR A 554 3.92 -28.26 7.94
CA THR A 554 2.67 -27.50 7.99
C THR A 554 1.62 -28.24 8.80
N GLU A 555 0.79 -27.48 9.50
CA GLU A 555 -0.44 -27.95 10.14
C GLU A 555 -1.64 -27.36 9.43
N ARG A 556 -2.69 -28.18 9.26
CA ARG A 556 -3.92 -27.75 8.67
C ARG A 556 -4.68 -26.86 9.64
N ILE A 557 -4.84 -25.59 9.31
CA ILE A 557 -5.72 -24.68 10.06
C ILE A 557 -7.01 -24.44 9.29
N TYR A 558 -8.05 -24.22 10.00
CA TYR A 558 -9.34 -24.04 9.39
C TYR A 558 -10.29 -23.19 10.16
N PRO A 559 -11.27 -22.64 9.40
CA PRO A 559 -12.41 -22.06 10.08
C PRO A 559 -13.12 -23.06 11.04
N ILE A 560 -13.11 -24.37 10.75
CA ILE A 560 -13.77 -25.38 11.61
C ILE A 560 -12.97 -26.69 11.60
N SER A 561 -12.29 -26.97 12.69
CA SER A 561 -11.57 -28.20 13.05
C SER A 561 -11.31 -29.22 11.92
N GLY A 562 -10.31 -28.98 11.12
CA GLY A 562 -9.72 -29.94 10.18
C GLY A 562 -10.45 -30.10 8.85
N LYS A 563 -11.47 -29.28 8.54
CA LYS A 563 -12.18 -29.33 7.26
C LYS A 563 -11.64 -28.30 6.27
N ASN A 564 -11.61 -28.58 4.99
CA ASN A 564 -11.29 -27.63 3.94
C ASN A 564 -12.54 -26.81 3.52
N PHE A 565 -12.35 -25.76 2.74
CA PHE A 565 -13.47 -24.90 2.30
C PHE A 565 -14.51 -25.66 1.46
N TYR A 566 -14.10 -26.75 0.77
CA TYR A 566 -15.03 -27.64 0.07
C TYR A 566 -15.92 -28.40 1.06
N ASP A 567 -15.35 -28.93 2.15
CA ASP A 567 -16.10 -29.71 3.15
C ASP A 567 -17.15 -28.86 3.88
N ILE A 568 -16.97 -27.53 3.90
CA ILE A 568 -17.85 -26.58 4.59
C ILE A 568 -18.99 -26.12 3.68
N ALA A 569 -18.68 -25.74 2.42
CA ALA A 569 -19.62 -25.06 1.53
C ALA A 569 -19.47 -25.49 0.07
N ASN A 570 -19.01 -26.68 -0.23
CA ASN A 570 -18.72 -27.18 -1.58
C ASN A 570 -17.82 -26.24 -2.40
N SER A 571 -17.00 -25.43 -1.73
CA SER A 571 -16.19 -24.39 -2.35
C SER A 571 -15.18 -24.96 -3.33
N SER A 572 -15.29 -24.55 -4.58
CA SER A 572 -14.43 -24.96 -5.69
C SER A 572 -13.54 -23.80 -6.12
N THR A 573 -12.37 -24.15 -6.65
CA THR A 573 -11.36 -23.22 -7.15
C THR A 573 -11.56 -22.93 -8.63
N CYS A 574 -10.93 -21.89 -9.13
CA CYS A 574 -10.86 -21.59 -10.56
C CYS A 574 -9.44 -21.86 -11.12
N ASN A 575 -9.24 -21.61 -12.42
CA ASN A 575 -7.96 -21.69 -13.14
C ASN A 575 -7.26 -23.07 -13.16
N GLY A 576 -8.03 -24.14 -13.06
CA GLY A 576 -7.61 -25.52 -13.36
C GLY A 576 -6.36 -25.94 -12.55
N THR A 577 -5.21 -26.10 -13.22
CA THR A 577 -3.98 -26.60 -12.58
C THR A 577 -3.35 -25.62 -11.58
N LYS A 578 -3.77 -24.37 -11.58
CA LYS A 578 -3.28 -23.36 -10.62
C LYS A 578 -4.10 -23.38 -9.34
N ASN A 579 -5.36 -23.84 -9.38
CA ASN A 579 -6.23 -24.01 -8.22
C ASN A 579 -6.30 -22.74 -7.35
N THR A 580 -6.64 -21.62 -7.96
CA THR A 580 -6.72 -20.34 -7.25
C THR A 580 -8.12 -20.09 -6.69
N PRO A 581 -8.29 -19.29 -5.62
CA PRO A 581 -9.61 -18.76 -5.28
C PRO A 581 -10.15 -17.89 -6.43
N ASN A 582 -11.43 -17.57 -6.42
CA ASN A 582 -11.99 -16.58 -7.34
C ASN A 582 -11.43 -15.18 -7.04
N LEU A 583 -11.22 -14.87 -5.76
CA LEU A 583 -10.53 -13.69 -5.27
C LEU A 583 -10.03 -13.92 -3.84
N GLN A 584 -8.93 -13.29 -3.49
CA GLN A 584 -8.44 -13.09 -2.13
C GLN A 584 -8.21 -11.59 -1.94
N ALA A 585 -8.88 -10.98 -0.98
CA ALA A 585 -8.69 -9.55 -0.65
C ALA A 585 -9.31 -9.21 0.70
N ASP A 586 -8.81 -8.15 1.35
CA ASP A 586 -9.41 -7.53 2.55
C ASP A 586 -10.60 -6.67 2.13
N ILE A 587 -11.78 -7.27 2.04
CA ILE A 587 -13.01 -6.59 1.58
C ILE A 587 -14.05 -6.36 2.68
N LEU A 588 -13.91 -6.98 3.84
CA LEU A 588 -14.81 -6.87 4.99
C LEU A 588 -14.04 -7.03 6.31
N GLY A 589 -14.66 -6.64 7.42
CA GLY A 589 -14.11 -6.90 8.74
C GLY A 589 -12.83 -6.12 9.06
N ASP A 590 -11.92 -6.78 9.75
CA ASP A 590 -10.60 -6.22 10.07
C ASP A 590 -9.60 -6.49 8.92
N TRP A 591 -8.34 -6.20 9.11
CA TRP A 591 -7.28 -6.29 8.12
C TRP A 591 -7.02 -7.69 7.53
N ARG A 592 -7.67 -8.74 8.02
CA ARG A 592 -7.50 -10.09 7.49
C ARG A 592 -8.35 -10.28 6.24
N GLU A 593 -7.82 -11.12 5.35
CA GLU A 593 -8.35 -11.24 3.99
C GLU A 593 -9.58 -12.16 3.92
N GLU A 594 -10.55 -11.80 3.09
CA GLU A 594 -11.60 -12.70 2.67
C GLU A 594 -11.15 -13.57 1.51
N LEU A 595 -11.69 -14.79 1.49
CA LEU A 595 -11.49 -15.76 0.43
C LEU A 595 -12.80 -16.04 -0.28
N ILE A 596 -12.85 -15.77 -1.58
CA ILE A 596 -14.02 -16.03 -2.42
C ILE A 596 -13.79 -17.30 -3.22
N PHE A 597 -14.73 -18.24 -3.08
CA PHE A 597 -14.83 -19.46 -3.86
C PHE A 597 -16.22 -19.61 -4.45
N TRP A 598 -16.34 -20.26 -5.62
CA TRP A 598 -17.64 -20.57 -6.15
C TRP A 598 -18.16 -21.91 -5.61
N ASP A 599 -19.49 -22.07 -5.53
CA ASP A 599 -20.13 -23.30 -5.08
C ASP A 599 -20.09 -24.36 -6.22
N GLY A 600 -19.25 -25.37 -6.06
CA GLY A 600 -19.04 -26.43 -7.04
C GLY A 600 -20.24 -27.35 -7.21
N SER A 601 -21.29 -27.27 -6.38
CA SER A 601 -22.48 -28.10 -6.50
C SER A 601 -23.46 -27.59 -7.55
N ASP A 602 -23.53 -26.27 -7.77
CA ASP A 602 -24.51 -25.67 -8.67
C ASP A 602 -23.96 -24.60 -9.62
N ALA A 603 -22.77 -24.04 -9.28
CA ALA A 603 -22.15 -22.89 -9.95
C ALA A 603 -23.06 -21.63 -9.99
N ALA A 604 -23.96 -21.51 -9.04
CA ALA A 604 -24.92 -20.42 -8.94
C ALA A 604 -24.76 -19.60 -7.65
N HIS A 605 -23.64 -19.79 -6.93
CA HIS A 605 -23.30 -19.03 -5.74
C HIS A 605 -21.79 -18.77 -5.68
N LEU A 606 -21.41 -17.62 -5.09
CA LEU A 606 -20.10 -17.40 -4.52
C LEU A 606 -20.17 -17.54 -2.99
N ASN A 607 -19.17 -18.18 -2.41
CA ASN A 607 -18.97 -18.28 -0.97
C ASN A 607 -17.86 -17.32 -0.57
N VAL A 608 -18.19 -16.27 0.18
CA VAL A 608 -17.24 -15.30 0.72
C VAL A 608 -16.94 -15.71 2.16
N PHE A 609 -15.75 -16.21 2.42
CA PHE A 609 -15.31 -16.62 3.75
C PHE A 609 -14.58 -15.49 4.44
N THR A 610 -14.86 -15.33 5.73
CA THR A 610 -14.09 -14.48 6.65
C THR A 610 -13.64 -15.30 7.87
N THR A 611 -12.70 -14.78 8.63
CA THR A 611 -12.19 -15.44 9.85
C THR A 611 -13.03 -15.09 11.06
N ASN A 612 -13.00 -15.95 12.10
CA ASN A 612 -13.56 -15.68 13.43
C ASN A 612 -12.54 -15.81 14.56
N VAL A 613 -11.27 -15.82 14.23
CA VAL A 613 -10.19 -15.90 15.21
C VAL A 613 -9.94 -14.50 15.76
N PRO A 614 -10.01 -14.28 17.10
CA PRO A 614 -9.66 -12.98 17.66
C PRO A 614 -8.18 -12.64 17.44
N THR A 615 -7.91 -11.37 17.14
CA THR A 615 -6.54 -10.85 17.09
C THR A 615 -6.37 -9.65 18.02
N ASP A 616 -5.17 -9.50 18.59
CA ASP A 616 -4.78 -8.34 19.37
C ASP A 616 -3.96 -7.32 18.53
N PHE A 617 -3.83 -7.55 17.24
CA PHE A 617 -3.17 -6.66 16.31
C PHE A 617 -4.17 -5.74 15.61
N ARG A 618 -3.85 -4.45 15.59
CA ARG A 618 -4.65 -3.41 14.97
C ARG A 618 -3.90 -2.85 13.77
N VAL A 619 -4.38 -3.20 12.58
CA VAL A 619 -3.80 -2.80 11.30
C VAL A 619 -4.86 -2.05 10.49
N PRO A 620 -4.52 -0.99 9.75
CA PRO A 620 -5.43 -0.42 8.76
C PRO A 620 -5.80 -1.44 7.69
N THR A 621 -6.98 -1.27 7.09
CA THR A 621 -7.37 -2.11 5.96
C THR A 621 -6.24 -2.17 4.93
N LEU A 622 -5.91 -3.38 4.50
CA LEU A 622 -4.83 -3.61 3.51
C LEU A 622 -5.16 -2.94 2.17
N MET A 623 -6.45 -2.70 1.89
CA MET A 623 -6.90 -1.98 0.70
C MET A 623 -6.46 -0.51 0.67
N HIS A 624 -6.04 0.06 1.81
CA HIS A 624 -5.42 1.38 1.87
C HIS A 624 -3.89 1.34 1.69
N ASP A 625 -3.27 0.16 1.60
CA ASP A 625 -1.90 0.03 1.13
C ASP A 625 -1.85 0.06 -0.40
N HIS A 626 -0.99 0.92 -0.95
CA HIS A 626 -0.92 1.15 -2.38
C HIS A 626 -0.57 -0.13 -3.17
N VAL A 627 0.47 -0.84 -2.75
CA VAL A 627 0.94 -2.06 -3.45
C VAL A 627 -0.10 -3.16 -3.37
N TYR A 628 -0.71 -3.35 -2.20
CA TYR A 628 -1.75 -4.34 -1.97
C TYR A 628 -2.98 -4.08 -2.84
N ARG A 629 -3.50 -2.84 -2.85
CA ARG A 629 -4.70 -2.49 -3.62
C ARG A 629 -4.50 -2.68 -5.13
N LEU A 630 -3.33 -2.33 -5.63
CA LEU A 630 -2.97 -2.61 -7.03
C LEU A 630 -2.86 -4.12 -7.27
N GLY A 631 -2.30 -4.87 -6.31
CA GLY A 631 -2.25 -6.33 -6.34
C GLY A 631 -3.63 -6.98 -6.47
N VAL A 632 -4.62 -6.49 -5.75
CA VAL A 632 -6.02 -6.94 -5.86
C VAL A 632 -6.58 -6.62 -7.25
N ALA A 633 -6.32 -5.43 -7.79
CA ALA A 633 -6.82 -5.04 -9.11
C ALA A 633 -6.30 -5.91 -10.26
N TRP A 634 -5.05 -6.40 -10.20
CA TRP A 634 -4.49 -7.27 -11.23
C TRP A 634 -4.52 -8.76 -10.87
N GLN A 635 -5.07 -9.17 -9.73
CA GLN A 635 -5.08 -10.60 -9.29
C GLN A 635 -5.68 -11.54 -10.34
N ASN A 636 -6.68 -11.11 -11.11
CA ASN A 636 -7.31 -11.91 -12.18
C ASN A 636 -6.42 -12.12 -13.41
N VAL A 637 -5.20 -11.56 -13.42
CA VAL A 637 -4.34 -11.53 -14.60
C VAL A 637 -3.54 -12.82 -14.71
N ALA A 638 -3.64 -13.48 -15.87
CA ALA A 638 -2.91 -14.69 -16.25
C ALA A 638 -2.99 -15.83 -15.21
N TYR A 639 -1.97 -16.05 -14.41
CA TYR A 639 -1.86 -17.18 -13.48
C TYR A 639 -2.20 -16.83 -12.04
N ASN A 640 -2.84 -15.75 -11.78
CA ASN A 640 -3.24 -15.24 -10.47
C ASN A 640 -2.13 -15.36 -9.41
N GLN A 641 -1.82 -14.28 -8.75
CA GLN A 641 -0.86 -14.22 -7.64
C GLN A 641 -1.54 -13.55 -6.44
N PRO A 642 -1.18 -13.92 -5.20
CA PRO A 642 -1.71 -13.21 -4.04
C PRO A 642 -1.21 -11.77 -4.01
N PRO A 643 -2.00 -10.82 -3.54
CA PRO A 643 -1.55 -9.45 -3.29
C PRO A 643 -0.55 -9.42 -2.13
N HIS A 644 0.36 -8.45 -2.12
CA HIS A 644 1.33 -8.22 -1.07
C HIS A 644 1.28 -6.77 -0.60
N LEU A 645 1.65 -6.54 0.66
CA LEU A 645 1.85 -5.19 1.20
C LEU A 645 3.11 -4.54 0.63
N GLY A 646 3.11 -3.22 0.54
CA GLY A 646 4.28 -2.41 0.22
C GLY A 646 5.26 -2.23 1.38
N TYR A 647 5.07 -2.94 2.49
CA TYR A 647 5.90 -2.87 3.69
C TYR A 647 5.89 -4.22 4.43
N TYR A 648 6.87 -4.43 5.28
CA TYR A 648 6.92 -5.60 6.17
C TYR A 648 5.95 -5.41 7.34
N LEU A 649 4.90 -6.24 7.43
CA LEU A 649 3.79 -6.05 8.37
C LEU A 649 4.23 -5.93 9.84
N PRO A 650 5.17 -6.74 10.37
CA PRO A 650 5.63 -6.60 11.75
C PRO A 650 6.21 -5.22 12.09
N ASP A 651 6.80 -4.48 11.12
CA ASP A 651 7.38 -3.16 11.35
C ASP A 651 6.33 -2.07 11.60
N TYR A 652 5.08 -2.28 11.17
CA TYR A 652 3.97 -1.42 11.53
C TYR A 652 3.80 -1.31 13.06
N PHE A 653 4.24 -2.33 13.81
CA PHE A 653 4.09 -2.42 15.26
C PHE A 653 5.26 -1.79 16.04
N SER A 654 5.94 -0.82 15.48
CA SER A 654 6.96 -0.06 16.21
C SER A 654 6.36 0.62 17.46
N THR A 655 7.08 0.58 18.58
CA THR A 655 6.67 1.22 19.83
C THR A 655 6.66 2.75 19.67
N ARG A 656 5.52 3.40 20.00
CA ARG A 656 5.36 4.85 19.91
C ARG A 656 4.43 5.42 20.99
N TYR A 657 4.38 6.74 21.09
CA TYR A 657 3.54 7.46 22.05
C TYR A 657 2.69 8.50 21.31
N ALA A 658 1.37 8.35 21.37
CA ALA A 658 0.43 9.33 20.83
C ALA A 658 0.10 10.37 21.90
N VAL A 659 0.34 11.64 21.62
CA VAL A 659 0.09 12.76 22.53
C VAL A 659 -1.40 13.10 22.50
N LEU A 660 -2.04 13.08 23.67
CA LEU A 660 -3.49 13.32 23.85
C LEU A 660 -3.82 14.79 24.18
N GLY A 661 -2.86 15.53 24.74
CA GLY A 661 -3.07 16.90 25.20
C GLY A 661 -2.20 17.93 24.48
N GLU A 662 -2.10 19.12 25.03
CA GLU A 662 -1.28 20.21 24.48
C GLU A 662 0.21 20.11 24.88
N GLY A 663 0.56 19.27 25.87
CA GLY A 663 1.89 19.13 26.42
C GLY A 663 2.78 18.25 25.55
N GLY A 664 3.72 18.84 24.82
CA GLY A 664 4.75 18.11 24.08
C GLY A 664 5.92 17.63 24.97
N PHE A 665 6.77 16.77 24.42
CA PHE A 665 7.95 16.20 25.10
C PHE A 665 9.03 17.23 25.40
N GLU A 666 8.97 18.40 24.82
CA GLU A 666 9.88 19.53 25.10
C GLU A 666 9.06 20.76 25.51
N GLN A 667 9.29 21.28 26.72
CA GLN A 667 8.63 22.47 27.21
C GLN A 667 9.61 23.41 27.88
N THR A 668 9.30 24.70 27.82
CA THR A 668 9.99 25.73 28.62
C THR A 668 8.95 26.44 29.46
N VAL A 669 9.17 26.45 30.78
CA VAL A 669 8.24 27.04 31.73
C VAL A 669 8.99 27.96 32.72
N ALA A 670 8.28 28.90 33.32
CA ALA A 670 8.83 29.70 34.38
C ALA A 670 8.91 28.92 35.70
N LEU A 671 9.87 29.22 36.52
CA LEU A 671 10.02 28.64 37.87
C LEU A 671 8.74 28.89 38.70
N GLY A 672 8.15 27.80 39.21
CA GLY A 672 6.94 27.87 40.01
C GLY A 672 5.65 27.86 39.19
N GLU A 673 5.74 27.89 37.85
CA GLU A 673 4.57 27.68 36.98
C GLU A 673 4.43 26.19 36.57
N PRO A 674 3.21 25.63 36.46
CA PRO A 674 3.01 24.25 36.06
C PRO A 674 3.37 24.06 34.58
N ILE A 675 3.85 22.86 34.25
CA ILE A 675 3.95 22.44 32.85
C ILE A 675 2.54 22.19 32.29
N LYS A 676 2.42 22.25 30.95
CA LYS A 676 1.26 21.63 30.31
C LYS A 676 1.39 20.13 30.51
N ASP A 677 0.34 19.50 31.03
CA ASP A 677 0.33 18.05 31.28
C ASP A 677 0.67 17.29 30.01
N ILE A 678 1.65 16.41 30.07
CA ILE A 678 2.06 15.54 28.98
C ILE A 678 1.31 14.24 29.14
N GLU A 679 0.17 14.14 28.50
CA GLU A 679 -0.64 12.94 28.48
C GLU A 679 -0.42 12.19 27.15
N CYS A 680 0.00 10.92 27.24
CA CYS A 680 0.29 10.09 26.09
C CYS A 680 -0.33 8.72 26.22
N ARG A 681 -0.86 8.20 25.11
CA ARG A 681 -1.19 6.79 24.94
C ARG A 681 0.05 6.07 24.44
N TRP A 682 0.41 4.94 25.04
CA TRP A 682 1.43 4.06 24.47
C TRP A 682 0.79 3.08 23.50
N VAL A 683 1.51 2.86 22.40
CA VAL A 683 1.04 2.04 21.27
C VAL A 683 2.06 0.95 21.03
N ASN A 684 1.59 -0.25 20.74
CA ASN A 684 2.38 -1.44 20.38
C ASN A 684 3.39 -1.89 21.43
N SER A 685 3.16 -1.57 22.71
CA SER A 685 4.00 -2.06 23.80
C SER A 685 3.21 -2.26 25.08
N ASN A 686 3.82 -2.91 26.05
CA ASN A 686 3.35 -2.93 27.43
C ASN A 686 3.58 -1.55 28.08
N ALA A 687 3.01 -1.37 29.29
CA ALA A 687 3.02 -0.10 29.99
C ALA A 687 4.45 0.46 30.23
N PRO A 688 4.73 1.71 29.87
CA PRO A 688 6.03 2.35 30.09
C PRO A 688 6.30 2.65 31.56
N SER A 689 7.54 2.96 31.88
CA SER A 689 8.00 3.38 33.21
C SER A 689 9.01 4.51 33.12
N LEU A 690 9.12 5.32 34.17
CA LEU A 690 10.29 6.17 34.31
C LEU A 690 11.53 5.29 34.53
N TYR A 691 12.52 5.44 33.65
CA TYR A 691 13.78 4.72 33.74
C TYR A 691 14.81 5.51 34.51
N ASN A 692 14.93 6.78 34.18
CA ASN A 692 15.82 7.74 34.84
C ASN A 692 15.23 9.16 34.74
N CYS A 693 15.41 9.94 35.77
CA CYS A 693 15.07 11.36 35.78
C CYS A 693 16.29 12.12 36.27
N ILE A 694 16.68 13.17 35.57
CA ILE A 694 17.81 14.02 35.90
C ILE A 694 17.25 15.41 36.21
N ALA A 695 17.49 15.86 37.45
CA ALA A 695 17.15 17.22 37.89
C ALA A 695 18.25 18.22 37.50
N PRO A 696 17.98 19.53 37.50
CA PRO A 696 18.96 20.54 37.12
C PRO A 696 20.25 20.55 37.94
N ASP A 697 20.22 20.09 39.19
CA ASP A 697 21.40 19.94 40.06
C ASP A 697 22.25 18.68 39.79
N GLY A 698 21.83 17.89 38.78
CA GLY A 698 22.47 16.62 38.42
C GLY A 698 22.02 15.44 39.28
N THR A 699 21.03 15.60 40.14
CA THR A 699 20.43 14.47 40.90
C THR A 699 19.73 13.54 39.97
N GLU A 700 20.10 12.25 40.00
CA GLU A 700 19.43 11.18 39.24
C GLU A 700 18.51 10.37 40.13
N THR A 701 17.32 10.06 39.64
CA THR A 701 16.30 9.27 40.33
C THR A 701 15.48 8.44 39.37
N LYS A 702 14.91 7.31 39.84
CA LYS A 702 14.00 6.47 39.08
C LYS A 702 12.53 6.84 39.31
N THR A 703 12.27 7.86 40.08
CA THR A 703 10.93 8.41 40.36
C THR A 703 10.88 9.85 39.94
N ALA A 704 9.71 10.38 39.69
CA ALA A 704 9.57 11.79 39.34
C ALA A 704 10.20 12.69 40.42
N PRO A 705 11.06 13.69 40.07
CA PRO A 705 11.65 14.67 40.99
C PRO A 705 10.59 15.45 41.74
N GLU A 706 10.99 16.13 42.80
CA GLU A 706 10.10 17.02 43.55
C GLU A 706 9.40 18.02 42.61
N GLY A 707 8.11 18.21 42.84
CA GLY A 707 7.22 19.02 42.01
C GLY A 707 6.61 18.32 40.84
N PHE A 708 7.04 17.11 40.48
CA PHE A 708 6.49 16.36 39.36
C PHE A 708 5.79 15.07 39.79
N LYS A 709 4.85 14.62 38.94
CA LYS A 709 4.12 13.38 39.12
C LYS A 709 4.02 12.62 37.81
N PHE A 710 4.30 11.31 37.84
CA PHE A 710 4.11 10.40 36.73
C PHE A 710 3.05 9.36 37.10
N VAL A 711 1.97 9.31 36.32
CA VAL A 711 0.80 8.41 36.56
C VAL A 711 0.55 7.57 35.32
N ARG A 712 0.16 6.31 35.49
CA ARG A 712 -0.22 5.39 34.40
C ARG A 712 -1.63 4.89 34.61
N ASN A 713 -2.42 4.83 33.53
CA ASN A 713 -3.68 4.12 33.46
C ASN A 713 -3.53 2.92 32.55
N THR A 714 -3.29 1.73 33.15
CA THR A 714 -2.94 0.52 32.41
C THR A 714 -4.13 -0.31 31.93
N TYR A 715 -5.32 -0.07 32.46
CA TYR A 715 -6.45 -0.97 32.30
C TYR A 715 -7.51 -0.49 31.30
N THR A 716 -7.67 0.81 31.14
CA THR A 716 -8.76 1.36 30.33
C THR A 716 -8.29 2.19 29.15
N THR A 717 -7.39 3.14 29.36
CA THR A 717 -6.98 4.10 28.32
C THR A 717 -5.58 3.86 27.75
N LYS A 718 -4.78 3.00 28.43
CA LYS A 718 -3.35 2.77 28.09
C LYS A 718 -2.57 4.09 28.00
N THR A 719 -2.76 4.98 29.00
CA THR A 719 -2.15 6.31 29.03
C THR A 719 -1.19 6.49 30.19
N PHE A 720 -0.17 7.34 30.01
CA PHE A 720 0.57 7.93 31.11
C PHE A 720 0.47 9.46 31.07
N THR A 721 0.60 10.07 32.25
CA THR A 721 0.61 11.53 32.38
C THR A 721 1.81 11.93 33.19
N LEU A 722 2.64 12.83 32.66
CA LEU A 722 3.62 13.61 33.39
C LEU A 722 3.07 15.01 33.60
N SER A 723 2.89 15.37 34.88
CA SER A 723 2.38 16.68 35.29
C SER A 723 3.24 17.26 36.41
N GLY A 724 3.14 18.55 36.68
CA GLY A 724 3.81 19.17 37.82
C GLY A 724 4.30 20.57 37.61
N THR A 725 4.97 21.06 38.65
CA THR A 725 5.54 22.40 38.70
C THR A 725 7.04 22.28 39.08
N PRO A 726 7.95 22.71 38.21
CA PRO A 726 9.38 22.65 38.52
C PRO A 726 9.75 23.52 39.72
N THR A 727 10.63 23.00 40.60
CA THR A 727 11.04 23.63 41.82
C THR A 727 12.48 24.24 41.74
N MET A 728 13.22 23.94 40.67
CA MET A 728 14.56 24.42 40.41
C MET A 728 14.68 24.96 39.00
N GLU A 729 15.51 25.97 38.81
CA GLU A 729 15.90 26.50 37.48
C GLU A 729 16.82 25.49 36.79
N GLY A 730 16.66 25.32 35.49
CA GLY A 730 17.46 24.48 34.61
C GLY A 730 16.68 23.39 33.89
N LEU A 731 17.39 22.43 33.34
CA LEU A 731 16.84 21.36 32.54
C LEU A 731 16.49 20.13 33.40
N TYR A 732 15.24 19.71 33.34
CA TYR A 732 14.82 18.40 33.81
C TYR A 732 14.73 17.45 32.62
N GLU A 733 15.29 16.27 32.75
CA GLU A 733 15.13 15.19 31.78
C GLU A 733 14.43 13.98 32.42
N PHE A 734 13.41 13.48 31.74
CA PHE A 734 12.67 12.29 32.15
C PHE A 734 12.84 11.24 31.07
N VAL A 735 13.65 10.23 31.31
CA VAL A 735 13.83 9.10 30.41
C VAL A 735 12.73 8.09 30.65
N ILE A 736 11.87 7.90 29.66
CA ILE A 736 10.80 6.91 29.68
C ILE A 736 11.29 5.67 28.96
N LYS A 737 11.20 4.52 29.62
CA LYS A 737 11.41 3.21 28.99
C LYS A 737 10.04 2.60 28.69
N SER A 738 9.80 2.21 27.44
CA SER A 738 8.60 1.44 27.09
C SER A 738 8.59 0.09 27.83
N GLY A 739 7.42 -0.52 27.95
CA GLY A 739 7.33 -1.96 28.16
C GLY A 739 7.83 -2.72 26.93
N ALA A 740 7.81 -4.04 26.99
CA ALA A 740 8.14 -4.89 25.85
C ALA A 740 7.20 -4.58 24.67
N ASN A 741 7.75 -4.46 23.48
CA ASN A 741 7.00 -4.40 22.24
C ASN A 741 6.16 -5.67 22.05
N VAL A 742 5.02 -5.55 21.40
CA VAL A 742 4.05 -6.67 21.24
C VAL A 742 4.50 -7.73 20.25
N VAL A 743 5.49 -7.42 19.39
CA VAL A 743 6.00 -8.33 18.35
C VAL A 743 7.35 -8.91 18.77
N ASP A 744 8.37 -8.07 18.97
CA ASP A 744 9.78 -8.47 19.11
C ASP A 744 10.30 -8.42 20.56
N ASN A 745 9.45 -8.03 21.52
CA ASN A 745 9.79 -7.83 22.92
C ASN A 745 10.88 -6.75 23.16
N SER A 746 11.24 -5.97 22.17
CA SER A 746 12.18 -4.86 22.31
C SER A 746 11.66 -3.77 23.24
N THR A 747 12.54 -2.90 23.69
CA THR A 747 12.16 -1.75 24.51
C THR A 747 12.78 -0.48 23.94
N LYS A 748 11.98 0.59 23.92
CA LYS A 748 12.38 1.91 23.43
C LYS A 748 12.58 2.87 24.60
N TYR A 749 13.52 3.79 24.42
CA TYR A 749 13.78 4.88 25.37
C TYR A 749 13.50 6.22 24.70
N ASP A 750 12.64 7.02 25.33
CA ASP A 750 12.32 8.38 24.91
C ASP A 750 12.56 9.35 26.05
N THR A 751 12.94 10.59 25.75
CA THR A 751 13.26 11.59 26.78
C THR A 751 12.34 12.79 26.67
N ILE A 752 11.65 13.09 27.79
CA ILE A 752 10.91 14.34 27.96
C ILE A 752 11.87 15.37 28.58
N ARG A 753 11.90 16.59 28.03
CA ARG A 753 12.74 17.68 28.48
C ARG A 753 11.92 18.88 28.91
N ILE A 754 12.07 19.27 30.16
CA ILE A 754 11.42 20.46 30.71
C ILE A 754 12.51 21.45 31.10
N ASN A 755 12.58 22.54 30.36
CA ASN A 755 13.53 23.65 30.68
C ASN A 755 12.83 24.66 31.59
N CYS A 756 13.24 24.72 32.86
CA CYS A 756 12.71 25.67 33.82
C CYS A 756 13.58 26.92 33.84
N VAL A 757 12.96 28.08 33.68
CA VAL A 757 13.66 29.37 33.69
C VAL A 757 13.12 30.23 34.82
N ASP A 758 14.04 30.83 35.62
CA ASP A 758 13.65 31.82 36.61
C ASP A 758 13.27 33.12 35.90
N PRO A 759 12.01 33.54 35.89
CA PRO A 759 11.62 34.81 35.27
C PRO A 759 12.17 36.03 36.03
N SER A 760 12.53 35.85 37.31
CA SER A 760 13.17 36.91 38.13
C SER A 760 14.71 36.92 38.00
N GLY A 761 15.27 35.78 37.60
CA GLY A 761 16.70 35.54 37.43
C GLY A 761 17.22 36.01 36.07
N ILE A 762 16.69 37.07 35.48
CA ILE A 762 17.38 37.80 34.44
C ILE A 762 18.56 38.50 35.12
N VAL A 763 19.61 37.75 35.39
CA VAL A 763 20.88 38.33 35.63
C VAL A 763 21.23 39.09 34.36
N ASP A 764 21.15 40.39 34.40
CA ASP A 764 21.82 41.25 33.42
C ASP A 764 23.22 40.67 33.24
N ALA A 765 23.49 40.04 32.11
CA ALA A 765 24.84 39.59 31.76
C ALA A 765 25.72 40.82 31.44
N SER A 766 25.66 41.77 32.34
CA SER A 766 26.45 43.01 32.30
C SER A 766 27.77 42.90 33.04
N THR A 767 28.33 41.69 33.21
CA THR A 767 29.64 41.51 33.83
C THR A 767 30.70 41.05 32.85
N ALA A 768 30.78 41.71 31.70
CA ALA A 768 32.06 41.74 30.96
C ALA A 768 32.21 43.10 30.27
N GLY A 769 32.71 44.08 30.97
CA GLY A 769 33.01 45.42 30.40
C GLY A 769 32.01 46.45 30.85
N ASP A 770 32.27 46.99 32.00
CA ASP A 770 31.66 48.14 32.57
C ASP A 770 31.65 49.35 31.60
N GLY A 771 30.46 49.85 31.34
CA GLY A 771 30.26 51.09 30.62
C GLY A 771 28.87 51.14 30.00
N GLY A 772 27.84 51.57 30.75
CA GLY A 772 26.41 51.64 30.35
C GLY A 772 26.10 52.31 29.02
N TRP A 773 26.76 51.86 27.96
CA TRP A 773 26.61 52.39 26.61
C TRP A 773 25.35 51.83 25.88
N ALA A 774 24.82 50.66 26.30
CA ALA A 774 23.56 50.15 25.76
C ALA A 774 22.64 49.62 26.88
N ARG A 775 21.35 49.87 26.76
CA ARG A 775 20.33 49.43 27.72
C ARG A 775 19.01 49.15 27.02
N VAL A 776 18.33 48.08 27.42
CA VAL A 776 16.96 47.77 27.03
C VAL A 776 16.04 47.89 28.23
N ALA A 777 14.95 48.65 28.08
CA ALA A 777 13.92 48.78 29.11
C ALA A 777 13.02 47.55 29.08
N GLY A 778 12.93 46.79 30.17
CA GLY A 778 12.15 45.60 30.30
C GLY A 778 12.81 44.34 29.73
N GLY A 779 12.25 43.15 30.06
CA GLY A 779 12.68 41.82 29.61
C GLY A 779 11.65 41.11 28.72
N VAL A 780 10.52 41.78 28.48
CA VAL A 780 9.38 41.21 27.69
C VAL A 780 9.09 42.13 26.51
N PHE A 781 8.77 41.56 25.36
CA PHE A 781 8.36 42.34 24.18
C PHE A 781 7.22 41.63 23.45
N GLU A 782 6.45 42.40 22.69
CA GLU A 782 5.43 41.89 21.77
C GLU A 782 5.87 42.11 20.32
N ASP A 783 5.81 43.34 19.81
CA ASP A 783 6.11 43.63 18.40
C ASP A 783 7.40 44.41 18.18
N GLN A 784 7.94 45.02 19.25
CA GLN A 784 9.12 45.87 19.14
C GLN A 784 9.95 45.86 20.42
N ILE A 785 11.22 46.21 20.26
CA ILE A 785 12.19 46.38 21.37
C ILE A 785 12.80 47.77 21.25
N ALA A 786 12.82 48.54 22.39
CA ALA A 786 13.50 49.81 22.46
C ALA A 786 14.86 49.65 23.15
N ILE A 787 15.93 50.12 22.53
CA ILE A 787 17.32 50.05 22.99
C ILE A 787 17.87 51.45 23.12
N ASP A 788 18.19 51.90 24.33
CA ASP A 788 18.91 53.12 24.55
C ASP A 788 20.41 52.84 24.40
N VAL A 789 21.09 53.58 23.54
CA VAL A 789 22.56 53.48 23.31
C VAL A 789 23.21 54.82 23.50
N ASN A 790 24.44 54.81 24.06
CA ASN A 790 25.25 55.99 24.22
C ASN A 790 26.66 55.67 23.71
N VAL A 791 27.00 56.21 22.54
CA VAL A 791 28.27 55.94 21.85
C VAL A 791 29.09 57.22 21.70
N SER A 792 30.40 57.08 21.74
CA SER A 792 31.33 58.19 21.53
C SER A 792 31.55 58.39 20.01
N GLY A 793 31.05 59.52 19.47
CA GLY A 793 31.17 59.84 18.06
C GLY A 793 30.11 59.08 17.22
N GLN A 794 30.29 59.01 15.90
CA GLN A 794 29.45 58.28 15.00
C GLN A 794 29.94 56.83 14.91
N GLN A 795 29.10 55.87 15.21
CA GLN A 795 29.39 54.43 15.17
C GLN A 795 28.25 53.64 14.52
N ASP A 796 28.61 52.52 13.96
CA ASP A 796 27.61 51.52 13.54
C ASP A 796 27.31 50.57 14.71
N VAL A 797 26.04 50.47 15.07
CA VAL A 797 25.51 49.55 16.10
C VAL A 797 24.80 48.41 15.45
N ALA A 798 25.36 47.22 15.60
CA ALA A 798 24.72 45.99 15.08
C ALA A 798 23.79 45.41 16.15
N VAL A 799 22.54 45.19 15.79
CA VAL A 799 21.52 44.54 16.65
C VAL A 799 21.14 43.21 16.04
N SER A 800 21.30 42.13 16.81
CA SER A 800 20.92 40.76 16.42
C SER A 800 20.05 40.12 17.49
N ILE A 801 19.07 39.37 17.10
CA ILE A 801 18.22 38.58 17.99
C ILE A 801 18.32 37.11 17.59
N TYR A 802 18.52 36.24 18.55
CA TYR A 802 18.64 34.80 18.39
C TYR A 802 17.50 34.09 19.14
N ASN A 803 16.97 33.01 18.58
CA ASN A 803 16.05 32.16 19.30
C ASN A 803 16.74 31.23 20.30
N ALA A 804 15.99 30.44 21.05
CA ALA A 804 16.53 29.51 22.06
C ALA A 804 17.47 28.43 21.47
N ALA A 805 17.32 28.11 20.17
CA ALA A 805 18.21 27.19 19.45
C ALA A 805 19.52 27.85 18.94
N GLY A 806 19.70 29.14 19.20
CA GLY A 806 20.88 29.88 18.74
C GLY A 806 20.81 30.39 17.30
N ALA A 807 19.69 30.20 16.60
CA ALA A 807 19.53 30.70 15.26
C ALA A 807 19.19 32.20 15.27
N GLN A 808 19.86 32.98 14.41
CA GLN A 808 19.57 34.40 14.26
C GLN A 808 18.25 34.63 13.55
N VAL A 809 17.29 35.27 14.24
CA VAL A 809 15.94 35.55 13.73
C VAL A 809 15.74 37.02 13.32
N PHE A 810 16.64 37.90 13.74
CA PHE A 810 16.68 39.31 13.36
C PHE A 810 18.12 39.80 13.32
N GLY A 811 18.45 40.71 12.42
CA GLY A 811 19.73 41.38 12.32
C GLY A 811 19.60 42.68 11.54
N ARG A 812 20.07 43.79 12.14
CA ARG A 812 20.11 45.11 11.51
C ARG A 812 21.26 45.95 12.06
N GLN A 813 21.84 46.82 11.21
CA GLN A 813 22.80 47.84 11.60
C GLN A 813 22.16 49.23 11.65
N TYR A 814 22.53 50.00 12.62
CA TYR A 814 22.08 51.36 12.85
C TYR A 814 23.26 52.30 12.95
N GLY A 815 23.31 53.36 12.14
CA GLY A 815 24.28 54.44 12.31
C GLY A 815 23.84 55.35 13.46
N VAL A 816 24.64 55.50 14.49
CA VAL A 816 24.30 56.19 15.76
C VAL A 816 25.39 57.20 16.12
N ALA A 817 24.97 58.34 16.64
CA ALA A 817 25.90 59.34 17.18
C ALA A 817 25.38 59.81 18.56
N GLY A 818 26.24 59.74 19.57
CA GLY A 818 25.91 60.10 20.93
C GLY A 818 24.86 59.22 21.60
N SER A 819 23.99 59.83 22.42
CA SER A 819 22.87 59.16 23.05
C SER A 819 21.69 59.09 22.11
N SER A 820 21.24 57.87 21.81
CA SER A 820 20.15 57.61 20.88
C SER A 820 19.27 56.44 21.35
N ARG A 821 17.99 56.47 20.97
CA ARG A 821 17.08 55.35 21.17
C ARG A 821 16.83 54.63 19.82
N LEU A 822 17.17 53.34 19.76
CA LEU A 822 16.91 52.48 18.64
C LEU A 822 15.59 51.76 18.88
N THR A 823 14.74 51.70 17.85
CA THR A 823 13.55 50.85 17.87
C THR A 823 13.76 49.68 16.90
N VAL A 824 13.69 48.49 17.43
CA VAL A 824 13.70 47.25 16.66
C VAL A 824 12.25 46.84 16.50
N ASP A 825 11.73 46.98 15.29
CA ASP A 825 10.36 46.69 14.88
C ASP A 825 10.28 45.43 13.99
N GLY A 826 9.05 44.97 13.70
CA GLY A 826 8.81 43.81 12.83
C GLY A 826 8.99 42.47 13.53
N LEU A 827 8.90 42.44 14.85
CA LEU A 827 9.07 41.23 15.65
C LEU A 827 7.74 40.49 15.94
N GLY A 828 6.62 40.99 15.44
CA GLY A 828 5.26 40.43 15.68
C GLY A 828 5.09 38.98 15.20
N ASN A 829 5.82 38.58 14.15
CA ASN A 829 5.76 37.24 13.59
C ASN A 829 6.68 36.22 14.32
N LEU A 830 7.45 36.66 15.31
CA LEU A 830 8.23 35.74 16.13
C LEU A 830 7.28 34.95 17.05
N ARG A 831 7.55 33.66 17.21
CA ARG A 831 6.77 32.82 18.14
C ARG A 831 7.01 33.26 19.59
N GLU A 832 6.03 33.02 20.45
CA GLU A 832 6.22 33.18 21.89
C GLU A 832 7.40 32.34 22.37
N GLY A 833 8.23 32.88 23.25
CA GLY A 833 9.40 32.16 23.72
C GLY A 833 10.57 33.07 24.13
N ILE A 834 11.70 32.41 24.38
CA ILE A 834 12.92 33.04 24.83
C ILE A 834 13.79 33.43 23.65
N TYR A 835 14.31 34.66 23.69
CA TYR A 835 15.22 35.22 22.71
C TYR A 835 16.44 35.86 23.39
N VAL A 836 17.55 35.89 22.69
CA VAL A 836 18.77 36.59 23.12
C VAL A 836 19.00 37.78 22.19
N LEU A 837 18.89 38.96 22.73
CA LEU A 837 19.30 40.19 22.07
C LEU A 837 20.80 40.39 22.23
N ARG A 838 21.49 40.69 21.15
CA ARG A 838 22.90 41.06 21.12
C ARG A 838 23.04 42.40 20.40
N VAL A 839 23.68 43.36 21.06
CA VAL A 839 24.00 44.70 20.55
C VAL A 839 25.52 44.90 20.56
N GLU A 840 26.09 45.21 19.42
CA GLU A 840 27.56 45.37 19.27
C GLU A 840 27.90 46.66 18.56
N SER A 841 28.95 47.30 19.04
CA SER A 841 29.57 48.48 18.40
C SER A 841 31.05 48.56 18.78
N ALA A 842 31.74 49.57 18.31
CA ALA A 842 33.09 49.86 18.78
C ALA A 842 33.15 50.18 20.29
N SER A 843 32.04 50.58 20.91
CA SER A 843 31.91 50.85 22.34
C SER A 843 31.81 49.59 23.20
N GLY A 844 31.58 48.39 22.59
CA GLY A 844 31.51 47.15 23.30
C GLY A 844 30.39 46.24 22.82
N ARG A 845 30.11 45.20 23.62
CA ARG A 845 29.05 44.22 23.37
C ARG A 845 28.08 44.20 24.55
N TYR A 846 26.77 44.29 24.22
CA TYR A 846 25.68 44.16 25.19
C TYR A 846 24.83 42.94 24.82
N VAL A 847 24.49 42.10 25.78
CA VAL A 847 23.65 40.93 25.58
C VAL A 847 22.56 40.91 26.63
N LYS A 848 21.33 40.65 26.18
CA LYS A 848 20.17 40.55 27.09
C LYS A 848 19.23 39.45 26.66
N LYS A 849 18.75 38.66 27.61
CA LYS A 849 17.67 37.71 27.41
C LYS A 849 16.31 38.45 27.39
N LEU A 850 15.47 38.12 26.43
CA LEU A 850 14.13 38.71 26.26
C LEU A 850 13.11 37.60 26.14
N ILE A 851 11.86 37.89 26.51
CA ILE A 851 10.72 37.00 26.36
C ILE A 851 9.73 37.63 25.40
N LYS A 852 9.38 36.94 24.34
CA LYS A 852 8.29 37.26 23.43
C LYS A 852 6.95 36.73 24.01
N ARG A 853 5.94 37.61 24.11
CA ARG A 853 4.55 37.26 24.45
C ARG A 853 3.63 37.41 23.24
#